data_36b62f4139dc43e05676c2ba0370b96e
#
_entry.id   36b62f4139dc43e05676c2ba0370b96e
#
_cell.length_a   1.000
_cell.length_b   1.000
_cell.length_c   1.000
_cell.angle_alpha   90.00
_cell.angle_beta   90.00
_cell.angle_gamma   90.00
#
_symmetry.space_group_name_H-M   'P 1'
#
loop_
_entity.id
_entity.type
_entity.pdbx_description
1 polymer ?
#
loop_
_entity_poly.entity_id
_entity_poly.type
_entity_poly.pdbx_seq_one_letter_code
_entity_poly.pdbx_strand_id
1 'polypeptide(L)'
;MEYKINEYNTPIEELNLDKQPTEVREQFFDFLGGVPYIRSLISPKRLRAKDLPRDKEGKIIVDLEHPHILENMDYFTKAAKTFQKTGKYTELRPNSNPNSEYFKWAVEEARRCREGLVRPSDGEWITGDYYYFLNYCPMSVAKKKTSKGKMASRVVDFPDVWDGHYLAFHYYEQARQAGMHCVELSRRGSGKSYRGASRLAKRFNLGESKEVNKKVTCYVTAQEKKYLVAGDQTLDKFQFDIDFASDNIPFTPNDRLINTIQNMQWTMGYQLNGSDVKKGTLNSVIGITAKDDEAKLRGTRGVLYMIEEGGSMPRLLQLWNNLLPSVEDGSNVFGQLMVVGTTGDNQSDFYAMSEMMYHPDGYHVYKLNNVYDLEGKGGRWFSYFFPGYMNRANCYDKNGNSDVTKALYEILLDRYLMKKNSSDINAVVKRTAEIPIVPQEAIIQTKGNFFPVALIRERINQLENNPNEYNDVASGKLVMSPNGEVTFKPTNDEAIRQFPLKNNNAKGALEIFKMPEKDSSGRVFSDRYVIGHDPVNQDEADSLSLSSTFVLDLYTESIAAEWTGRFDLQSDSFEQLRLLAIFYNAEILYESNNKMCYSYFSQMNCTYMLADTPEYLRERDIVKKQGYGNTAKGVSATAILNKHEDELLKDWLLMPKTIIEKTNENKEVETTIPNVMTIRNLALLKELAQYNPQFGNYDRCRALGVTMIIRNSMVVKYGGDVQSAQENSDEYTFSNDDFFKRNGLIT
;
A
#
# COMPACT_ATOMS: atom_id res chain seq x y z
N MET A 1 -16.67 -6.41 -31.65
CA MET A 1 -17.85 -5.85 -30.95
C MET A 1 -17.90 -4.37 -31.23
N GLU A 2 -19.04 -3.87 -31.73
CA GLU A 2 -19.24 -2.42 -31.91
C GLU A 2 -19.62 -1.83 -30.53
N TYR A 3 -18.70 -1.13 -29.88
CA TYR A 3 -18.97 -0.48 -28.60
C TYR A 3 -19.76 0.81 -28.89
N LYS A 4 -21.04 0.83 -28.52
CA LYS A 4 -21.84 2.07 -28.51
C LYS A 4 -21.44 2.88 -27.28
N ILE A 5 -20.94 4.08 -27.49
CA ILE A 5 -20.50 5.01 -26.44
C ILE A 5 -21.33 6.30 -26.48
N ASN A 6 -21.35 7.06 -25.37
CA ASN A 6 -22.06 8.33 -25.30
C ASN A 6 -21.28 9.47 -25.96
N GLU A 7 -21.96 10.59 -26.19
CA GLU A 7 -21.46 11.77 -26.93
C GLU A 7 -20.33 12.54 -26.21
N TYR A 8 -20.04 12.23 -24.95
CA TYR A 8 -18.98 12.88 -24.17
C TYR A 8 -17.63 12.18 -24.30
N ASN A 9 -17.61 11.05 -24.99
CA ASN A 9 -16.41 10.27 -25.24
C ASN A 9 -16.05 10.30 -26.73
N THR A 10 -14.76 10.40 -27.02
CA THR A 10 -14.29 10.32 -28.42
C THR A 10 -14.64 8.96 -29.02
N PRO A 11 -15.30 8.93 -30.20
CA PRO A 11 -15.62 7.69 -30.90
C PRO A 11 -14.38 6.83 -31.13
N ILE A 12 -14.52 5.50 -30.94
CA ILE A 12 -13.39 4.57 -31.03
C ILE A 12 -12.72 4.60 -32.40
N GLU A 13 -13.50 4.82 -33.45
CA GLU A 13 -13.04 4.92 -34.85
C GLU A 13 -12.10 6.12 -35.04
N GLU A 14 -12.30 7.20 -34.29
CA GLU A 14 -11.46 8.41 -34.37
C GLU A 14 -10.09 8.21 -33.71
N LEU A 15 -9.94 7.23 -32.82
CA LEU A 15 -8.66 6.91 -32.12
C LEU A 15 -7.67 6.19 -33.06
N ASN A 16 -8.10 5.76 -34.24
CA ASN A 16 -7.25 5.05 -35.22
C ASN A 16 -6.50 3.87 -34.61
N LEU A 17 -7.14 3.08 -33.76
CA LEU A 17 -6.53 1.96 -33.03
C LEU A 17 -5.93 0.90 -33.95
N ASP A 18 -6.48 0.72 -35.18
CA ASP A 18 -5.95 -0.21 -36.18
C ASP A 18 -4.52 0.12 -36.62
N LYS A 19 -4.12 1.38 -36.47
CA LYS A 19 -2.76 1.87 -36.81
C LYS A 19 -1.81 1.83 -35.61
N GLN A 20 -2.31 1.41 -34.44
CA GLN A 20 -1.54 1.36 -33.19
C GLN A 20 -0.94 -0.03 -32.95
N PRO A 21 0.11 -0.15 -32.10
CA PRO A 21 0.65 -1.43 -31.70
C PRO A 21 -0.42 -2.37 -31.14
N THR A 22 -0.32 -3.66 -31.45
CA THR A 22 -1.27 -4.68 -30.99
C THR A 22 -1.44 -4.66 -29.46
N GLU A 23 -0.35 -4.52 -28.71
CA GLU A 23 -0.36 -4.42 -27.24
C GLU A 23 -1.25 -3.26 -26.74
N VAL A 24 -1.18 -2.09 -27.35
CA VAL A 24 -2.00 -0.92 -26.97
C VAL A 24 -3.48 -1.19 -27.28
N ARG A 25 -3.76 -1.77 -28.43
CA ARG A 25 -5.12 -2.08 -28.87
C ARG A 25 -5.78 -3.13 -27.98
N GLU A 26 -5.08 -4.22 -27.69
CA GLU A 26 -5.59 -5.29 -26.83
C GLU A 26 -5.88 -4.77 -25.41
N GLN A 27 -4.91 -4.11 -24.76
CA GLN A 27 -5.11 -3.51 -23.45
C GLN A 27 -6.25 -2.49 -23.41
N PHE A 28 -6.41 -1.69 -24.49
CA PHE A 28 -7.51 -0.73 -24.58
C PHE A 28 -8.87 -1.43 -24.48
N PHE A 29 -9.08 -2.48 -25.25
CA PHE A 29 -10.34 -3.22 -25.23
C PHE A 29 -10.53 -4.04 -23.96
N ASP A 30 -9.47 -4.55 -23.35
CA ASP A 30 -9.52 -5.26 -22.07
C ASP A 30 -10.00 -4.31 -20.95
N PHE A 31 -9.45 -3.11 -20.85
CA PHE A 31 -9.91 -2.14 -19.86
C PHE A 31 -11.32 -1.62 -20.19
N LEU A 32 -11.61 -1.34 -21.46
CA LEU A 32 -12.90 -0.81 -21.87
C LEU A 32 -14.04 -1.80 -21.58
N GLY A 33 -13.81 -3.09 -21.83
CA GLY A 33 -14.79 -4.15 -21.62
C GLY A 33 -14.75 -4.76 -20.20
N GLY A 34 -13.59 -4.76 -19.55
CA GLY A 34 -13.37 -5.46 -18.27
C GLY A 34 -13.68 -4.63 -17.02
N VAL A 35 -13.51 -3.29 -17.07
CA VAL A 35 -13.71 -2.44 -15.87
C VAL A 35 -15.13 -1.90 -15.79
N PRO A 36 -15.94 -2.30 -14.79
CA PRO A 36 -17.33 -1.86 -14.66
C PRO A 36 -17.49 -0.34 -14.60
N TYR A 37 -16.61 0.37 -13.89
CA TYR A 37 -16.64 1.82 -13.79
C TYR A 37 -16.42 2.51 -15.13
N ILE A 38 -15.46 2.05 -15.94
CA ILE A 38 -15.23 2.57 -17.30
C ILE A 38 -16.49 2.36 -18.15
N ARG A 39 -17.09 1.16 -18.11
CA ARG A 39 -18.33 0.87 -18.82
C ARG A 39 -19.48 1.80 -18.45
N SER A 40 -19.62 2.15 -17.15
CA SER A 40 -20.64 3.08 -16.69
C SER A 40 -20.43 4.48 -17.25
N LEU A 41 -19.18 4.97 -17.28
CA LEU A 41 -18.82 6.30 -17.77
C LEU A 41 -19.01 6.47 -19.27
N ILE A 42 -18.77 5.42 -20.06
CA ILE A 42 -18.91 5.48 -21.53
C ILE A 42 -20.32 5.10 -22.02
N SER A 43 -21.18 4.58 -21.16
CA SER A 43 -22.49 4.04 -21.53
C SER A 43 -23.38 5.07 -22.24
N PRO A 44 -24.02 4.71 -23.38
CA PRO A 44 -25.05 5.54 -23.99
C PRO A 44 -26.28 5.78 -23.09
N LYS A 45 -26.45 4.92 -22.08
CA LYS A 45 -27.54 5.01 -21.09
C LYS A 45 -27.14 5.76 -19.82
N ARG A 46 -25.97 6.42 -19.80
CA ARG A 46 -25.55 7.25 -18.67
C ARG A 46 -26.58 8.33 -18.40
N LEU A 47 -27.08 8.38 -17.14
CA LEU A 47 -28.18 9.26 -16.75
C LEU A 47 -27.75 10.73 -16.70
N ARG A 48 -28.75 11.63 -16.68
CA ARG A 48 -28.56 13.08 -16.45
C ARG A 48 -29.25 13.46 -15.12
N ALA A 49 -28.91 14.61 -14.56
CA ALA A 49 -29.48 15.05 -13.29
C ALA A 49 -31.02 14.98 -13.24
N LYS A 50 -31.70 15.37 -14.34
CA LYS A 50 -33.17 15.33 -14.44
C LYS A 50 -33.76 13.91 -14.33
N ASP A 51 -32.99 12.88 -14.62
CA ASP A 51 -33.41 11.48 -14.66
C ASP A 51 -33.16 10.77 -13.31
N LEU A 52 -32.47 11.45 -12.36
CA LEU A 52 -32.13 10.90 -11.06
C LEU A 52 -33.23 11.13 -10.01
N PRO A 53 -33.35 10.23 -9.00
CA PRO A 53 -34.21 10.45 -7.86
C PRO A 53 -33.71 11.65 -7.05
N ARG A 54 -34.66 12.33 -6.40
CA ARG A 54 -34.39 13.50 -5.54
C ARG A 54 -34.73 13.19 -4.09
N ASP A 55 -33.99 13.79 -3.20
CA ASP A 55 -34.28 13.77 -1.78
C ASP A 55 -35.43 14.74 -1.40
N LYS A 56 -35.74 14.82 -0.10
CA LYS A 56 -36.79 15.72 0.42
C LYS A 56 -36.48 17.20 0.25
N GLU A 57 -35.20 17.54 0.03
CA GLU A 57 -34.73 18.90 -0.18
C GLU A 57 -34.66 19.26 -1.67
N GLY A 58 -35.04 18.34 -2.55
CA GLY A 58 -35.01 18.52 -4.01
C GLY A 58 -33.65 18.31 -4.65
N LYS A 59 -32.64 17.83 -3.92
CA LYS A 59 -31.33 17.47 -4.42
C LYS A 59 -31.36 16.09 -5.07
N ILE A 60 -30.65 15.92 -6.18
CA ILE A 60 -30.46 14.58 -6.75
C ILE A 60 -29.64 13.69 -5.80
N ILE A 61 -29.95 12.40 -5.81
CA ILE A 61 -29.14 11.39 -5.11
C ILE A 61 -27.98 11.02 -6.03
N VAL A 62 -26.77 11.45 -5.65
CA VAL A 62 -25.57 11.21 -6.45
C VAL A 62 -25.05 9.80 -6.22
N ASP A 63 -24.98 9.02 -7.30
CA ASP A 63 -24.39 7.69 -7.31
C ASP A 63 -22.90 7.80 -7.68
N LEU A 64 -22.02 7.44 -6.75
CA LEU A 64 -20.57 7.49 -6.94
C LEU A 64 -20.04 6.33 -7.79
N GLU A 65 -20.80 5.25 -7.89
CA GLU A 65 -20.44 4.04 -8.64
C GLU A 65 -20.89 4.11 -10.11
N HIS A 66 -22.01 4.85 -10.37
CA HIS A 66 -22.56 5.08 -11.69
C HIS A 66 -22.83 6.57 -11.90
N PRO A 67 -21.77 7.38 -12.07
CA PRO A 67 -21.90 8.83 -12.16
C PRO A 67 -22.76 9.27 -13.33
N HIS A 68 -23.65 10.23 -13.09
CA HIS A 68 -24.43 10.85 -14.15
C HIS A 68 -23.61 11.86 -14.96
N ILE A 69 -24.16 12.33 -16.06
CA ILE A 69 -23.58 13.36 -16.93
C ILE A 69 -23.78 14.73 -16.28
N LEU A 70 -22.72 15.52 -16.19
CA LEU A 70 -22.76 16.89 -15.70
C LEU A 70 -23.14 17.84 -16.85
N GLU A 71 -24.18 18.65 -16.65
CA GLU A 71 -24.66 19.63 -17.62
C GLU A 71 -24.80 21.02 -16.98
N ASN A 72 -24.56 22.07 -17.76
CA ASN A 72 -24.73 23.48 -17.34
C ASN A 72 -24.02 23.82 -16.02
N MET A 73 -22.81 23.28 -15.83
CA MET A 73 -22.05 23.43 -14.59
C MET A 73 -21.54 24.86 -14.36
N ASP A 74 -21.58 25.71 -15.36
CA ASP A 74 -21.32 27.14 -15.27
C ASP A 74 -22.31 27.89 -14.33
N TYR A 75 -23.46 27.29 -14.03
CA TYR A 75 -24.38 27.76 -13.01
C TYR A 75 -23.72 27.87 -11.62
N PHE A 76 -22.82 26.95 -11.31
CA PHE A 76 -22.17 26.81 -10.01
C PHE A 76 -20.89 27.65 -9.87
N THR A 77 -20.39 28.26 -10.95
CA THR A 77 -19.14 29.05 -10.97
C THR A 77 -19.39 30.56 -11.14
N LYS A 78 -20.61 31.02 -10.89
CA LYS A 78 -21.00 32.43 -11.12
C LYS A 78 -20.19 33.42 -10.28
N ALA A 79 -19.89 33.09 -9.01
CA ALA A 79 -19.13 33.98 -8.14
C ALA A 79 -17.69 34.16 -8.64
N ALA A 80 -17.01 33.06 -9.01
CA ALA A 80 -15.68 33.11 -9.63
C ALA A 80 -15.67 33.93 -10.94
N LYS A 81 -16.64 33.70 -11.82
CA LYS A 81 -16.78 34.47 -13.09
C LYS A 81 -17.02 35.95 -12.86
N THR A 82 -17.80 36.31 -11.84
CA THR A 82 -18.00 37.71 -11.45
C THR A 82 -16.69 38.31 -11.01
N PHE A 83 -15.96 37.65 -10.15
CA PHE A 83 -14.65 38.11 -9.69
C PHE A 83 -13.63 38.23 -10.83
N GLN A 84 -13.54 37.23 -11.72
CA GLN A 84 -12.65 37.28 -12.90
C GLN A 84 -12.95 38.48 -13.80
N LYS A 85 -14.22 38.85 -13.93
CA LYS A 85 -14.66 39.98 -14.79
C LYS A 85 -14.47 41.34 -14.14
N THR A 86 -14.70 41.47 -12.84
CA THR A 86 -14.81 42.78 -12.15
C THR A 86 -13.75 43.03 -11.09
N GLY A 87 -13.00 42.00 -10.71
CA GLY A 87 -12.07 42.03 -9.57
C GLY A 87 -12.77 42.05 -8.20
N LYS A 88 -14.10 41.82 -8.17
CA LYS A 88 -14.91 41.83 -6.94
C LYS A 88 -16.00 40.76 -7.01
N TYR A 89 -16.41 40.25 -5.85
CA TYR A 89 -17.53 39.28 -5.75
C TYR A 89 -18.91 39.95 -5.81
N THR A 90 -18.99 41.27 -5.52
CA THR A 90 -20.23 42.04 -5.56
C THR A 90 -19.93 43.53 -5.76
N GLU A 91 -20.84 44.23 -6.41
CA GLU A 91 -20.86 45.67 -6.54
C GLU A 91 -21.64 46.37 -5.37
N LEU A 92 -22.26 45.59 -4.49
CA LEU A 92 -22.99 46.10 -3.33
C LEU A 92 -22.00 46.69 -2.35
N ARG A 93 -22.35 47.86 -1.79
CA ARG A 93 -21.53 48.51 -0.76
C ARG A 93 -21.62 47.77 0.57
N PRO A 94 -20.49 47.51 1.24
CA PRO A 94 -20.46 46.88 2.56
C PRO A 94 -21.40 47.58 3.54
N ASN A 95 -22.26 46.83 4.21
CA ASN A 95 -23.27 47.33 5.13
C ASN A 95 -23.62 46.26 6.16
N SER A 96 -23.43 46.55 7.44
CA SER A 96 -23.71 45.63 8.56
C SER A 96 -25.19 45.56 8.95
N ASN A 97 -26.08 46.34 8.35
CA ASN A 97 -27.50 46.26 8.60
C ASN A 97 -28.09 44.94 8.05
N PRO A 98 -28.69 44.09 8.87
CA PRO A 98 -29.29 42.80 8.44
C PRO A 98 -30.31 42.92 7.30
N ASN A 99 -30.94 44.06 7.17
CA ASN A 99 -31.95 44.30 6.12
C ASN A 99 -31.34 44.77 4.79
N SER A 100 -30.05 45.11 4.76
CA SER A 100 -29.39 45.56 3.53
C SER A 100 -29.24 44.43 2.54
N GLU A 101 -29.22 44.73 1.24
CA GLU A 101 -28.96 43.77 0.18
C GLU A 101 -27.58 43.13 0.28
N TYR A 102 -26.58 43.94 0.70
CA TYR A 102 -25.24 43.43 0.94
C TYR A 102 -25.21 42.36 2.04
N PHE A 103 -25.84 42.62 3.19
CA PHE A 103 -25.87 41.67 4.30
C PHE A 103 -26.60 40.36 3.91
N LYS A 104 -27.71 40.48 3.24
CA LYS A 104 -28.49 39.33 2.71
C LYS A 104 -27.65 38.51 1.72
N TRP A 105 -26.97 39.18 0.80
CA TRP A 105 -26.06 38.54 -0.13
C TRP A 105 -24.92 37.81 0.59
N ALA A 106 -24.24 38.46 1.54
CA ALA A 106 -23.15 37.88 2.30
C ALA A 106 -23.55 36.62 3.10
N VAL A 107 -24.71 36.68 3.75
CA VAL A 107 -25.29 35.52 4.48
C VAL A 107 -25.59 34.38 3.54
N GLU A 108 -26.18 34.67 2.36
CA GLU A 108 -26.51 33.65 1.37
C GLU A 108 -25.24 33.02 0.77
N GLU A 109 -24.19 33.78 0.46
CA GLU A 109 -22.94 33.24 -0.02
C GLU A 109 -22.23 32.38 1.06
N ALA A 110 -22.21 32.84 2.29
CA ALA A 110 -21.71 32.04 3.42
C ALA A 110 -22.50 30.74 3.61
N ARG A 111 -23.83 30.78 3.39
CA ARG A 111 -24.68 29.58 3.42
C ARG A 111 -24.31 28.61 2.30
N ARG A 112 -24.14 29.11 1.06
CA ARG A 112 -23.71 28.27 -0.10
C ARG A 112 -22.36 27.61 0.17
N CYS A 113 -21.43 28.34 0.76
CA CYS A 113 -20.13 27.77 1.14
C CYS A 113 -20.23 26.66 2.21
N ARG A 114 -21.24 26.68 3.07
CA ARG A 114 -21.44 25.66 4.10
C ARG A 114 -22.29 24.48 3.61
N GLU A 115 -23.42 24.76 2.97
CA GLU A 115 -24.48 23.81 2.67
C GLU A 115 -24.48 23.35 1.21
N GLY A 116 -23.79 24.06 0.35
CA GLY A 116 -23.80 23.84 -1.09
C GLY A 116 -24.84 24.67 -1.82
N LEU A 117 -24.93 24.43 -3.11
CA LEU A 117 -25.87 25.10 -4.02
C LEU A 117 -26.63 24.07 -4.84
N VAL A 118 -27.93 24.17 -4.83
CA VAL A 118 -28.85 23.35 -5.64
C VAL A 118 -29.33 24.15 -6.84
N ARG A 119 -29.36 23.54 -8.01
CA ARG A 119 -29.98 24.09 -9.22
C ARG A 119 -31.44 23.67 -9.26
N PRO A 120 -32.40 24.61 -9.15
CA PRO A 120 -33.83 24.26 -8.99
C PRO A 120 -34.42 23.54 -10.22
N SER A 121 -33.89 23.76 -11.42
CA SER A 121 -34.44 23.24 -12.67
C SER A 121 -34.42 21.70 -12.71
N ASP A 122 -33.37 21.07 -12.23
CA ASP A 122 -33.12 19.64 -12.35
C ASP A 122 -32.66 18.96 -11.04
N GLY A 123 -32.45 19.73 -9.97
CA GLY A 123 -32.00 19.22 -8.69
C GLY A 123 -30.50 18.92 -8.63
N GLU A 124 -29.72 19.22 -9.68
CA GLU A 124 -28.28 19.15 -9.63
C GLU A 124 -27.73 20.03 -8.51
N TRP A 125 -26.75 19.52 -7.79
CA TRP A 125 -26.18 20.25 -6.67
C TRP A 125 -24.71 19.96 -6.46
N ILE A 126 -24.02 20.93 -5.88
CA ILE A 126 -22.64 20.76 -5.43
C ILE A 126 -22.56 20.98 -3.92
N THR A 127 -21.68 20.24 -3.26
CA THR A 127 -21.44 20.35 -1.81
C THR A 127 -20.88 21.74 -1.45
N GLY A 128 -21.02 22.16 -0.19
CA GLY A 128 -20.44 23.43 0.25
C GLY A 128 -18.92 23.50 0.12
N ASP A 129 -18.22 22.37 0.33
CA ASP A 129 -16.78 22.29 0.13
C ASP A 129 -16.43 22.50 -1.35
N TYR A 130 -17.21 21.91 -2.30
CA TYR A 130 -16.96 22.09 -3.74
C TYR A 130 -17.34 23.49 -4.24
N TYR A 131 -18.46 24.06 -3.70
CA TYR A 131 -18.83 25.44 -4.02
C TYR A 131 -17.73 26.43 -3.60
N TYR A 132 -17.17 26.27 -2.41
CA TYR A 132 -16.07 27.10 -1.91
C TYR A 132 -14.83 26.92 -2.77
N PHE A 133 -14.47 25.68 -3.09
CA PHE A 133 -13.33 25.37 -3.97
C PHE A 133 -13.42 26.06 -5.32
N LEU A 134 -14.57 25.93 -6.01
CA LEU A 134 -14.76 26.49 -7.35
C LEU A 134 -14.79 28.02 -7.39
N ASN A 135 -15.23 28.68 -6.31
CA ASN A 135 -15.51 30.10 -6.36
C ASN A 135 -14.56 30.96 -5.52
N TYR A 136 -13.89 30.37 -4.52
CA TYR A 136 -13.13 31.14 -3.53
C TYR A 136 -11.68 30.67 -3.32
N CYS A 137 -11.24 29.64 -4.06
CA CYS A 137 -9.88 29.10 -3.97
C CYS A 137 -9.19 29.16 -5.34
N PRO A 138 -8.61 30.29 -5.71
CA PRO A 138 -7.81 30.37 -6.94
C PRO A 138 -6.55 29.51 -6.81
N MET A 139 -6.14 28.90 -7.92
CA MET A 139 -5.02 27.96 -7.97
C MET A 139 -4.09 28.25 -9.14
N SER A 140 -2.88 27.72 -9.07
CA SER A 140 -1.93 27.80 -10.18
C SER A 140 -2.31 26.82 -11.28
N VAL A 141 -2.89 27.31 -12.37
CA VAL A 141 -3.32 26.53 -13.53
C VAL A 141 -2.39 26.71 -14.72
N ALA A 142 -2.24 25.67 -15.52
CA ALA A 142 -1.50 25.76 -16.77
C ALA A 142 -2.34 26.46 -17.84
N LYS A 143 -1.86 27.56 -18.38
CA LYS A 143 -2.53 28.28 -19.48
C LYS A 143 -2.54 27.41 -20.73
N LYS A 144 -3.69 27.25 -21.39
CA LYS A 144 -3.80 26.53 -22.66
C LYS A 144 -2.85 27.14 -23.68
N LYS A 145 -2.11 26.32 -24.44
CA LYS A 145 -1.20 26.76 -25.48
C LYS A 145 -1.96 27.58 -26.54
N THR A 146 -1.54 28.81 -26.72
CA THR A 146 -2.08 29.69 -27.76
C THR A 146 -1.32 29.59 -29.09
N SER A 147 -0.15 28.92 -29.13
CA SER A 147 0.63 28.73 -30.36
C SER A 147 1.50 27.47 -30.29
N LYS A 148 1.72 26.82 -31.45
CA LYS A 148 2.60 25.65 -31.59
C LYS A 148 4.01 25.97 -31.07
N GLY A 149 4.50 25.15 -30.17
CA GLY A 149 5.92 25.09 -29.76
C GLY A 149 6.34 25.87 -28.51
N LYS A 150 5.48 26.62 -27.83
CA LYS A 150 5.83 27.32 -26.56
C LYS A 150 5.39 26.51 -25.35
N MET A 151 6.22 26.49 -24.30
CA MET A 151 5.86 25.93 -23.02
C MET A 151 4.64 26.67 -22.44
N ALA A 152 3.69 25.92 -21.85
CA ALA A 152 2.55 26.52 -21.18
C ALA A 152 3.04 27.28 -19.93
N SER A 153 2.63 28.56 -19.78
CA SER A 153 2.86 29.31 -18.53
C SER A 153 1.80 28.94 -17.50
N ARG A 154 2.17 28.92 -16.23
CA ARG A 154 1.20 28.84 -15.14
C ARG A 154 0.68 30.23 -14.82
N VAL A 155 -0.61 30.33 -14.56
CA VAL A 155 -1.30 31.55 -14.12
C VAL A 155 -2.16 31.22 -12.91
N VAL A 156 -2.44 32.22 -12.08
CA VAL A 156 -3.41 32.09 -10.99
C VAL A 156 -4.80 32.30 -11.56
N ASP A 157 -5.66 31.30 -11.42
CA ASP A 157 -7.05 31.34 -11.89
C ASP A 157 -7.92 30.39 -11.06
N PHE A 158 -9.23 30.48 -11.18
CA PHE A 158 -10.14 29.55 -10.50
C PHE A 158 -10.11 28.17 -11.14
N PRO A 159 -10.36 27.10 -10.36
CA PRO A 159 -10.38 25.74 -10.88
C PRO A 159 -11.50 25.54 -11.91
N ASP A 160 -11.19 24.77 -12.95
CA ASP A 160 -12.23 24.25 -13.85
C ASP A 160 -13.13 23.25 -13.09
N VAL A 161 -14.37 23.14 -13.54
CA VAL A 161 -15.24 22.04 -13.10
C VAL A 161 -14.68 20.73 -13.64
N TRP A 162 -14.52 19.75 -12.75
CA TRP A 162 -14.11 18.39 -13.07
C TRP A 162 -15.10 17.39 -12.44
N ASP A 163 -15.52 16.39 -13.21
CA ASP A 163 -16.37 15.31 -12.69
C ASP A 163 -15.66 14.50 -11.59
N GLY A 164 -14.33 14.31 -11.70
CA GLY A 164 -13.54 13.70 -10.64
C GLY A 164 -13.53 14.52 -9.34
N HIS A 165 -13.46 15.85 -9.40
CA HIS A 165 -13.62 16.71 -8.21
C HIS A 165 -15.04 16.66 -7.66
N TYR A 166 -16.04 16.73 -8.54
CA TYR A 166 -17.44 16.63 -8.18
C TYR A 166 -17.67 15.34 -7.33
N LEU A 167 -17.24 14.19 -7.85
CA LEU A 167 -17.41 12.92 -7.17
C LEU A 167 -16.60 12.82 -5.88
N ALA A 168 -15.35 13.32 -5.85
CA ALA A 168 -14.54 13.34 -4.64
C ALA A 168 -15.20 14.14 -3.51
N PHE A 169 -15.71 15.35 -3.79
CA PHE A 169 -16.38 16.17 -2.80
C PHE A 169 -17.72 15.56 -2.35
N HIS A 170 -18.44 14.87 -3.24
CA HIS A 170 -19.62 14.09 -2.86
C HIS A 170 -19.28 12.88 -1.99
N TYR A 171 -18.17 12.18 -2.27
CA TYR A 171 -17.68 11.09 -1.42
C TYR A 171 -17.39 11.57 0.00
N TYR A 172 -16.69 12.70 0.15
CA TYR A 172 -16.39 13.26 1.47
C TYR A 172 -17.66 13.67 2.23
N GLU A 173 -18.64 14.23 1.52
CA GLU A 173 -19.90 14.67 2.12
C GLU A 173 -20.79 13.48 2.49
N GLN A 174 -20.92 12.46 1.64
CA GLN A 174 -21.67 11.24 1.94
C GLN A 174 -21.08 10.49 3.14
N ALA A 175 -19.74 10.38 3.19
CA ALA A 175 -19.03 9.81 4.32
C ALA A 175 -19.33 10.59 5.62
N ARG A 176 -19.26 11.93 5.57
CA ARG A 176 -19.58 12.80 6.71
C ARG A 176 -21.02 12.64 7.19
N GLN A 177 -21.98 12.57 6.27
CA GLN A 177 -23.41 12.37 6.59
C GLN A 177 -23.68 10.99 7.18
N ALA A 178 -22.91 9.98 6.76
CA ALA A 178 -22.99 8.63 7.31
C ALA A 178 -22.26 8.47 8.65
N GLY A 179 -21.57 9.52 9.16
CA GLY A 179 -20.72 9.42 10.34
C GLY A 179 -19.51 8.53 10.12
N MET A 180 -18.96 8.51 8.91
CA MET A 180 -17.83 7.66 8.52
C MET A 180 -16.64 8.49 8.02
N HIS A 181 -15.51 7.84 7.90
CA HIS A 181 -14.23 8.44 7.50
C HIS A 181 -13.93 8.20 6.01
N CYS A 182 -12.86 8.85 5.51
CA CYS A 182 -12.49 8.82 4.10
C CYS A 182 -11.08 8.28 3.88
N VAL A 183 -10.94 7.42 2.86
CA VAL A 183 -9.63 7.07 2.29
C VAL A 183 -9.73 7.26 0.77
N GLU A 184 -8.84 8.07 0.22
CA GLU A 184 -8.78 8.36 -1.21
C GLU A 184 -7.43 8.00 -1.81
N LEU A 185 -7.44 7.08 -2.77
CA LEU A 185 -6.32 6.84 -3.67
C LEU A 185 -6.50 7.69 -4.93
N SER A 186 -5.55 8.56 -5.20
CA SER A 186 -5.61 9.46 -6.35
C SER A 186 -4.45 9.27 -7.30
N ARG A 187 -4.70 9.40 -8.60
CA ARG A 187 -3.63 9.60 -9.55
C ARG A 187 -2.81 10.85 -9.23
N ARG A 188 -1.55 10.87 -9.63
CA ARG A 188 -0.71 12.08 -9.53
C ARG A 188 -1.31 13.21 -10.39
N GLY A 189 -1.35 14.43 -9.82
CA GLY A 189 -1.91 15.60 -10.50
C GLY A 189 -3.45 15.65 -10.54
N SER A 190 -4.14 14.89 -9.67
CA SER A 190 -5.61 14.95 -9.49
C SER A 190 -6.11 16.19 -8.77
N GLY A 191 -5.22 17.06 -8.26
CA GLY A 191 -5.60 18.24 -7.47
C GLY A 191 -5.93 17.95 -6.00
N LYS A 192 -5.58 16.77 -5.46
CA LYS A 192 -5.89 16.36 -4.08
C LYS A 192 -5.48 17.40 -3.03
N SER A 193 -4.24 17.94 -3.13
CA SER A 193 -3.73 18.96 -2.18
C SER A 193 -4.51 20.27 -2.27
N TYR A 194 -4.99 20.68 -3.45
CA TYR A 194 -5.86 21.86 -3.59
C TYR A 194 -7.24 21.60 -2.97
N ARG A 195 -7.84 20.40 -3.18
CA ARG A 195 -9.10 20.03 -2.51
C ARG A 195 -8.95 20.04 -0.99
N GLY A 196 -7.83 19.49 -0.49
CA GLY A 196 -7.51 19.51 0.93
C GLY A 196 -7.35 20.92 1.49
N ALA A 197 -6.54 21.74 0.84
CA ALA A 197 -6.31 23.15 1.22
C ALA A 197 -7.61 23.94 1.27
N SER A 198 -8.48 23.82 0.26
CA SER A 198 -9.76 24.52 0.22
C SER A 198 -10.72 24.10 1.35
N ARG A 199 -10.74 22.81 1.70
CA ARG A 199 -11.55 22.31 2.84
C ARG A 199 -11.07 22.89 4.18
N LEU A 200 -9.76 23.03 4.35
CA LEU A 200 -9.17 23.67 5.52
C LEU A 200 -9.48 25.18 5.54
N ALA A 201 -9.30 25.87 4.39
CA ALA A 201 -9.54 27.30 4.27
C ALA A 201 -11.02 27.66 4.53
N LYS A 202 -11.95 26.88 4.00
CA LYS A 202 -13.39 27.06 4.29
C LYS A 202 -13.67 26.96 5.78
N ARG A 203 -13.15 25.94 6.46
CA ARG A 203 -13.36 25.72 7.88
C ARG A 203 -12.72 26.78 8.74
N PHE A 204 -11.53 27.22 8.35
CA PHE A 204 -10.84 28.30 9.01
C PHE A 204 -11.61 29.62 8.92
N ASN A 205 -12.10 29.98 7.73
CA ASN A 205 -12.77 31.25 7.48
C ASN A 205 -14.23 31.26 7.94
N LEU A 206 -15.00 30.16 7.73
CA LEU A 206 -16.44 30.13 7.90
C LEU A 206 -16.96 29.15 8.97
N GLY A 207 -16.07 28.34 9.54
CA GLY A 207 -16.47 27.25 10.45
C GLY A 207 -17.18 26.11 9.74
N GLU A 208 -17.80 25.22 10.51
CA GLU A 208 -18.51 24.04 10.00
C GLU A 208 -20.03 24.17 10.14
N SER A 209 -20.52 24.88 11.17
CA SER A 209 -21.90 24.95 11.56
C SER A 209 -22.48 26.38 11.41
N LYS A 210 -23.80 26.48 11.35
CA LYS A 210 -24.56 27.76 11.48
C LYS A 210 -24.46 28.34 12.88
N GLU A 211 -24.04 27.59 13.88
CA GLU A 211 -23.88 28.05 15.24
C GLU A 211 -22.69 29.03 15.34
N VAL A 212 -22.99 30.27 15.58
CA VAL A 212 -22.08 31.44 15.52
C VAL A 212 -20.99 31.34 16.55
N ASN A 213 -20.70 30.52 17.37
CA ASN A 213 -19.64 30.50 18.38
C ASN A 213 -18.95 29.14 18.57
N LYS A 214 -19.13 28.20 17.64
CA LYS A 214 -18.50 26.89 17.73
C LYS A 214 -17.12 26.94 17.09
N LYS A 215 -16.10 27.01 17.94
CA LYS A 215 -14.69 26.90 17.51
C LYS A 215 -14.48 25.62 16.71
N VAL A 216 -13.81 25.75 15.58
CA VAL A 216 -13.42 24.65 14.70
C VAL A 216 -11.90 24.48 14.74
N THR A 217 -11.42 23.27 14.99
CA THR A 217 -10.01 22.95 14.87
C THR A 217 -9.83 21.84 13.82
N CYS A 218 -8.94 22.09 12.87
CA CYS A 218 -8.53 21.10 11.87
C CYS A 218 -7.06 20.74 12.05
N TYR A 219 -6.73 19.49 11.86
CA TYR A 219 -5.36 18.99 11.91
C TYR A 219 -4.94 18.46 10.56
N VAL A 220 -3.70 18.71 10.19
CA VAL A 220 -3.08 18.16 8.99
C VAL A 220 -1.80 17.46 9.39
N THR A 221 -1.62 16.23 8.96
CA THR A 221 -0.42 15.45 9.26
C THR A 221 0.13 14.74 8.03
N ALA A 222 1.42 14.56 8.00
CA ALA A 222 2.13 13.71 7.06
C ALA A 222 3.35 13.10 7.73
N GLN A 223 3.96 12.12 7.10
CA GLN A 223 5.19 11.49 7.60
C GLN A 223 6.29 12.53 7.84
N GLU A 224 6.51 13.46 6.92
CA GLU A 224 7.54 14.47 6.99
C GLU A 224 7.00 15.87 6.68
N LYS A 225 7.66 16.90 7.23
CA LYS A 225 7.31 18.31 7.02
C LYS A 225 7.30 18.72 5.54
N LYS A 226 8.19 18.15 4.73
CA LYS A 226 8.27 18.41 3.28
C LYS A 226 7.00 18.08 2.49
N TYR A 227 6.12 17.23 3.02
CA TYR A 227 4.81 16.92 2.42
C TYR A 227 3.70 17.88 2.85
N LEU A 228 3.94 18.71 3.86
CA LEU A 228 2.98 19.69 4.37
C LEU A 228 3.30 21.12 3.92
N VAL A 229 4.57 21.49 3.93
CA VAL A 229 5.09 22.83 3.58
C VAL A 229 6.38 22.71 2.79
N ALA A 230 6.79 23.81 2.15
CA ALA A 230 8.01 23.93 1.35
C ALA A 230 7.87 23.38 -0.09
N GLY A 231 7.27 24.16 -0.95
CA GLY A 231 7.23 23.91 -2.39
C GLY A 231 5.86 23.55 -2.95
N ASP A 232 4.86 24.36 -2.66
CA ASP A 232 3.50 24.21 -3.20
C ASP A 232 2.76 22.97 -2.64
N GLN A 233 2.96 22.71 -1.33
CA GLN A 233 2.28 21.64 -0.61
C GLN A 233 0.91 22.11 -0.06
N THR A 234 0.21 21.25 0.67
CA THR A 234 -1.17 21.50 1.10
C THR A 234 -1.29 22.72 2.02
N LEU A 235 -0.36 22.93 2.97
CA LEU A 235 -0.42 24.08 3.86
C LEU A 235 0.08 25.37 3.20
N ASP A 236 0.95 25.31 2.18
CA ASP A 236 1.31 26.46 1.36
C ASP A 236 0.09 26.95 0.57
N LYS A 237 -0.69 26.03 -0.03
CA LYS A 237 -1.94 26.33 -0.74
C LYS A 237 -3.01 26.86 0.21
N PHE A 238 -3.14 26.25 1.38
CA PHE A 238 -4.03 26.74 2.43
C PHE A 238 -3.70 28.18 2.85
N GLN A 239 -2.41 28.50 3.07
CA GLN A 239 -1.97 29.88 3.37
C GLN A 239 -2.36 30.84 2.23
N PHE A 240 -2.13 30.43 0.98
CA PHE A 240 -2.52 31.22 -0.18
C PHE A 240 -4.04 31.46 -0.23
N ASP A 241 -4.85 30.44 0.02
CA ASP A 241 -6.32 30.52 0.00
C ASP A 241 -6.85 31.47 1.09
N ILE A 242 -6.29 31.40 2.30
CA ILE A 242 -6.74 32.28 3.38
C ILE A 242 -6.26 33.73 3.20
N ASP A 243 -5.09 33.94 2.58
CA ASP A 243 -4.60 35.29 2.24
C ASP A 243 -5.48 35.89 1.13
N PHE A 244 -5.78 35.13 0.09
CA PHE A 244 -6.73 35.53 -0.93
C PHE A 244 -8.11 35.86 -0.34
N ALA A 245 -8.59 35.06 0.60
CA ALA A 245 -9.87 35.29 1.27
C ALA A 245 -9.85 36.59 2.08
N SER A 246 -8.79 36.87 2.81
CA SER A 246 -8.61 38.10 3.58
C SER A 246 -8.69 39.37 2.72
N ASP A 247 -8.10 39.28 1.52
CA ASP A 247 -8.00 40.44 0.63
C ASP A 247 -9.25 40.66 -0.22
N ASN A 248 -10.00 39.57 -0.52
CA ASN A 248 -11.01 39.62 -1.59
C ASN A 248 -12.40 39.13 -1.17
N ILE A 249 -12.56 38.37 -0.07
CA ILE A 249 -13.87 37.81 0.30
C ILE A 249 -14.47 38.64 1.44
N PRO A 250 -15.46 39.49 1.15
CA PRO A 250 -15.92 40.52 2.11
C PRO A 250 -16.79 39.95 3.24
N PHE A 251 -17.18 38.68 3.23
CA PHE A 251 -17.97 38.03 4.28
C PHE A 251 -17.13 37.08 5.16
N THR A 252 -15.82 37.06 5.01
CA THR A 252 -14.90 36.29 5.87
C THR A 252 -14.22 37.20 6.90
N PRO A 253 -13.97 36.71 8.14
CA PRO A 253 -13.17 37.43 9.11
C PRO A 253 -11.71 37.57 8.64
N ASN A 254 -11.08 38.72 8.98
CA ASN A 254 -9.69 38.97 8.55
C ASN A 254 -8.69 38.95 9.72
N ASP A 255 -9.17 38.99 10.97
CA ASP A 255 -8.32 39.00 12.15
C ASP A 255 -7.66 37.64 12.36
N ARG A 256 -6.34 37.62 12.48
CA ARG A 256 -5.54 36.41 12.71
C ARG A 256 -4.69 36.54 13.96
N LEU A 257 -5.05 35.77 14.97
CA LEU A 257 -4.30 35.72 16.24
C LEU A 257 -2.96 34.99 16.07
N ILE A 258 -2.93 33.92 15.26
CA ILE A 258 -1.72 33.18 14.89
C ILE A 258 -1.75 32.99 13.37
N ASN A 259 -0.61 33.29 12.73
CA ASN A 259 -0.44 33.08 11.29
C ASN A 259 1.03 32.75 11.01
N THR A 260 1.43 31.50 11.25
CA THR A 260 2.84 31.09 11.09
C THR A 260 2.98 29.76 10.34
N ILE A 261 3.52 29.84 9.13
CA ILE A 261 3.83 28.67 8.31
C ILE A 261 5.01 27.85 8.88
N GLN A 262 5.94 28.52 9.56
CA GLN A 262 7.10 27.83 10.15
C GLN A 262 6.69 26.84 11.24
N ASN A 263 5.72 27.23 12.06
CA ASN A 263 5.15 26.41 13.13
C ASN A 263 3.92 25.63 12.65
N MET A 264 3.53 25.81 11.39
CA MET A 264 2.33 25.19 10.80
C MET A 264 1.08 25.42 11.66
N GLN A 265 0.89 26.65 12.13
CA GLN A 265 -0.21 27.00 13.03
C GLN A 265 -0.90 28.29 12.61
N TRP A 266 -2.21 28.25 12.53
CA TRP A 266 -3.09 29.38 12.21
C TRP A 266 -4.28 29.37 13.17
N THR A 267 -4.63 30.57 13.65
CA THR A 267 -5.81 30.75 14.51
C THR A 267 -6.47 32.07 14.16
N MET A 268 -7.77 32.03 13.86
CA MET A 268 -8.61 33.19 13.58
C MET A 268 -8.92 33.92 14.87
N GLY A 269 -8.91 35.25 14.84
CA GLY A 269 -9.29 36.08 15.97
C GLY A 269 -8.19 37.09 16.39
N TYR A 270 -8.43 37.74 17.53
CA TYR A 270 -7.55 38.79 18.07
C TYR A 270 -7.49 38.69 19.60
N GLN A 271 -6.47 39.32 20.17
CA GLN A 271 -6.31 39.47 21.61
C GLN A 271 -6.66 40.89 21.99
N LEU A 272 -7.43 41.07 23.07
CA LEU A 272 -7.73 42.41 23.59
C LEU A 272 -6.49 43.01 24.25
N ASN A 273 -6.19 44.28 23.90
CA ASN A 273 -5.04 44.98 24.43
C ASN A 273 -5.05 45.00 25.97
N GLY A 274 -3.92 44.62 26.59
CA GLY A 274 -3.78 44.59 28.04
C GLY A 274 -4.49 43.45 28.76
N SER A 275 -4.95 42.42 28.05
CA SER A 275 -5.66 41.29 28.62
C SER A 275 -5.27 40.00 27.91
N ASP A 276 -5.35 38.86 28.59
CA ASP A 276 -5.18 37.53 28.00
C ASP A 276 -6.44 37.02 27.27
N VAL A 277 -7.47 37.84 27.17
CA VAL A 277 -8.75 37.47 26.55
C VAL A 277 -8.62 37.45 25.04
N LYS A 278 -8.87 36.28 24.46
CA LYS A 278 -8.93 36.05 23.01
C LYS A 278 -10.36 36.15 22.53
N LYS A 279 -10.58 36.83 21.41
CA LYS A 279 -11.89 37.06 20.75
C LYS A 279 -11.87 36.62 19.32
N GLY A 280 -13.06 36.50 18.72
CA GLY A 280 -13.28 36.00 17.36
C GLY A 280 -13.73 34.55 17.37
N THR A 281 -13.76 33.89 16.20
CA THR A 281 -14.21 32.50 16.06
C THR A 281 -13.24 31.50 16.68
N LEU A 282 -11.96 31.88 16.78
CA LEU A 282 -10.84 31.03 17.23
C LEU A 282 -10.70 29.73 16.42
N ASN A 283 -11.23 29.68 15.20
CA ASN A 283 -11.00 28.57 14.28
C ASN A 283 -9.49 28.40 14.05
N SER A 284 -9.04 27.17 14.03
CA SER A 284 -7.61 26.88 13.96
C SER A 284 -7.30 25.76 12.96
N VAL A 285 -6.18 25.90 12.27
CA VAL A 285 -5.54 24.84 11.48
C VAL A 285 -4.14 24.60 12.03
N ILE A 286 -3.80 23.34 12.28
CA ILE A 286 -2.56 22.92 12.92
C ILE A 286 -1.94 21.79 12.12
N GLY A 287 -0.71 22.00 11.64
CA GLY A 287 0.09 20.99 10.99
C GLY A 287 1.00 20.27 11.99
N ILE A 288 1.06 18.95 11.92
CA ILE A 288 1.91 18.10 12.79
C ILE A 288 2.58 17.04 11.94
N THR A 289 3.88 16.80 12.14
CA THR A 289 4.61 15.71 11.50
C THR A 289 4.59 14.47 12.37
N ALA A 290 4.34 13.30 11.77
CA ALA A 290 4.22 12.01 12.47
C ALA A 290 5.50 11.15 12.40
N LYS A 291 6.62 11.72 11.93
CA LYS A 291 7.86 10.99 11.56
C LYS A 291 8.35 10.00 12.61
N ASP A 292 8.32 10.38 13.90
CA ASP A 292 8.95 9.61 14.96
C ASP A 292 8.00 9.28 16.13
N ASP A 293 6.74 9.74 16.07
CA ASP A 293 5.81 9.59 17.18
C ASP A 293 4.35 9.81 16.75
N GLU A 294 3.64 8.72 16.52
CA GLU A 294 2.20 8.74 16.19
C GLU A 294 1.34 9.25 17.37
N ALA A 295 1.91 9.28 18.57
CA ALA A 295 1.21 9.74 19.76
C ALA A 295 1.07 11.25 19.86
N LYS A 296 1.79 12.03 19.04
CA LYS A 296 1.74 13.52 19.07
C LYS A 296 0.34 14.09 18.86
N LEU A 297 -0.54 13.34 18.20
CA LEU A 297 -1.93 13.75 17.96
C LEU A 297 -2.91 13.20 19.02
N ARG A 298 -2.45 12.37 19.96
CA ARG A 298 -3.30 11.85 21.04
C ARG A 298 -3.81 12.99 21.93
N GLY A 299 -5.06 12.92 22.33
CA GLY A 299 -5.69 13.91 23.20
C GLY A 299 -6.11 15.20 22.50
N THR A 300 -5.89 15.33 21.20
CA THR A 300 -6.42 16.44 20.41
C THR A 300 -7.89 16.17 20.06
N ARG A 301 -8.68 17.22 19.82
CA ARG A 301 -10.06 17.10 19.31
C ARG A 301 -10.28 18.09 18.17
N GLY A 302 -10.72 17.60 17.04
CA GLY A 302 -10.92 18.39 15.83
C GLY A 302 -12.08 17.90 14.97
N VAL A 303 -12.56 18.76 14.08
CA VAL A 303 -13.64 18.43 13.15
C VAL A 303 -13.14 17.76 11.87
N LEU A 304 -11.88 17.96 11.54
CA LEU A 304 -11.23 17.37 10.38
C LEU A 304 -9.76 17.05 10.70
N TYR A 305 -9.38 15.81 10.47
CA TYR A 305 -7.99 15.36 10.47
C TYR A 305 -7.64 14.89 9.07
N MET A 306 -6.72 15.57 8.44
CA MET A 306 -6.26 15.24 7.10
C MET A 306 -4.87 14.63 7.16
N ILE A 307 -4.74 13.43 6.64
CA ILE A 307 -3.48 12.68 6.55
C ILE A 307 -3.04 12.72 5.09
N GLU A 308 -1.99 13.49 4.83
CA GLU A 308 -1.40 13.66 3.50
C GLU A 308 -0.38 12.57 3.18
N GLU A 309 -0.32 12.19 1.90
CA GLU A 309 0.58 11.17 1.37
C GLU A 309 0.52 9.86 2.17
N GLY A 310 -0.72 9.39 2.44
CA GLY A 310 -0.96 8.15 3.18
C GLY A 310 -0.28 6.92 2.58
N GLY A 311 -0.06 6.89 1.26
CA GLY A 311 0.70 5.83 0.59
C GLY A 311 2.19 5.81 0.92
N SER A 312 2.72 6.85 1.58
CA SER A 312 4.12 6.95 2.01
C SER A 312 4.26 6.99 3.54
N MET A 313 3.27 6.48 4.27
CA MET A 313 3.24 6.51 5.74
C MET A 313 3.30 5.08 6.33
N PRO A 314 4.48 4.61 6.79
CA PRO A 314 4.68 3.23 7.27
C PRO A 314 3.76 2.82 8.42
N ARG A 315 3.46 3.76 9.33
CA ARG A 315 2.66 3.51 10.53
C ARG A 315 1.26 4.12 10.45
N LEU A 316 0.69 4.18 9.24
CA LEU A 316 -0.63 4.79 9.02
C LEU A 316 -1.74 4.13 9.86
N LEU A 317 -1.75 2.80 9.99
CA LEU A 317 -2.77 2.10 10.78
C LEU A 317 -2.67 2.42 12.27
N GLN A 318 -1.46 2.55 12.81
CA GLN A 318 -1.25 2.94 14.20
C GLN A 318 -1.70 4.38 14.45
N LEU A 319 -1.32 5.29 13.54
CA LEU A 319 -1.78 6.69 13.58
C LEU A 319 -3.30 6.79 13.51
N TRP A 320 -3.93 6.04 12.61
CA TRP A 320 -5.37 5.99 12.44
C TRP A 320 -6.07 5.57 13.74
N ASN A 321 -5.66 4.45 14.33
CA ASN A 321 -6.22 3.96 15.60
C ASN A 321 -6.01 4.95 16.75
N ASN A 322 -4.90 5.68 16.79
CA ASN A 322 -4.64 6.72 17.78
C ASN A 322 -5.54 7.95 17.59
N LEU A 323 -6.00 8.22 16.37
CA LEU A 323 -6.84 9.38 16.03
C LEU A 323 -8.34 9.11 16.17
N LEU A 324 -8.81 7.87 16.07
CA LEU A 324 -10.23 7.54 16.18
C LEU A 324 -10.88 8.15 17.44
N PRO A 325 -10.32 8.04 18.65
CA PRO A 325 -10.88 8.68 19.84
C PRO A 325 -10.89 10.22 19.80
N SER A 326 -10.18 10.81 18.85
CA SER A 326 -10.15 12.28 18.66
C SER A 326 -11.34 12.81 17.85
N VAL A 327 -12.06 11.93 17.16
CA VAL A 327 -13.21 12.25 16.29
C VAL A 327 -14.47 11.47 16.64
N GLU A 328 -14.36 10.45 17.48
CA GLU A 328 -15.45 9.57 17.90
C GLU A 328 -15.54 9.49 19.43
N ASP A 329 -16.76 9.35 19.95
CA ASP A 329 -17.04 9.03 21.35
C ASP A 329 -18.15 7.97 21.37
N GLY A 330 -17.75 6.71 21.46
CA GLY A 330 -18.63 5.57 21.24
C GLY A 330 -19.24 5.59 19.83
N SER A 331 -20.56 5.62 19.73
CA SER A 331 -21.25 5.70 18.44
C SER A 331 -21.39 7.14 17.88
N ASN A 332 -20.95 8.15 18.63
CA ASN A 332 -21.09 9.55 18.21
C ASN A 332 -19.84 10.01 17.48
N VAL A 333 -19.96 10.23 16.19
CA VAL A 333 -18.90 10.79 15.35
C VAL A 333 -19.08 12.29 15.24
N PHE A 334 -18.09 13.08 15.70
CA PHE A 334 -18.15 14.55 15.69
C PHE A 334 -17.08 15.19 14.80
N GLY A 335 -16.15 14.41 14.27
CA GLY A 335 -15.11 14.82 13.33
C GLY A 335 -14.91 13.79 12.24
N GLN A 336 -14.15 14.13 11.22
CA GLN A 336 -13.85 13.26 10.10
C GLN A 336 -12.33 13.03 9.97
N LEU A 337 -11.91 11.78 9.93
CA LEU A 337 -10.57 11.40 9.47
C LEU A 337 -10.59 11.27 7.95
N MET A 338 -9.53 11.75 7.31
CA MET A 338 -9.36 11.69 5.86
C MET A 338 -7.92 11.35 5.52
N VAL A 339 -7.69 10.21 4.87
CA VAL A 339 -6.41 9.86 4.28
C VAL A 339 -6.48 10.13 2.79
N VAL A 340 -5.50 10.86 2.28
CA VAL A 340 -5.33 11.06 0.83
C VAL A 340 -3.91 10.69 0.44
N GLY A 341 -3.76 10.03 -0.69
CA GLY A 341 -2.44 9.63 -1.17
C GLY A 341 -2.43 9.26 -2.64
N THR A 342 -1.22 9.16 -3.15
CA THR A 342 -0.88 8.47 -4.38
C THR A 342 -0.23 7.14 -4.01
N THR A 343 0.25 6.37 -4.98
CA THR A 343 1.14 5.24 -4.70
C THR A 343 2.33 5.71 -3.86
N GLY A 344 2.77 4.88 -2.91
CA GLY A 344 3.95 5.16 -2.11
C GLY A 344 5.25 4.91 -2.88
N ASP A 345 6.35 5.46 -2.37
CA ASP A 345 7.69 5.16 -2.89
C ASP A 345 8.13 3.73 -2.55
N ASN A 346 7.60 3.16 -1.47
CA ASN A 346 7.89 1.82 -0.97
C ASN A 346 6.60 1.01 -0.75
N GLN A 347 6.68 -0.30 -0.88
CA GLN A 347 5.57 -1.25 -0.75
C GLN A 347 4.99 -1.33 0.66
N SER A 348 5.86 -1.43 1.64
CA SER A 348 5.46 -1.49 3.03
C SER A 348 4.64 -0.27 3.45
N ASP A 349 5.00 0.90 2.93
CA ASP A 349 4.32 2.14 3.27
C ASP A 349 2.90 2.19 2.68
N PHE A 350 2.74 1.68 1.45
CA PHE A 350 1.45 1.64 0.77
C PHE A 350 0.52 0.53 1.30
N TYR A 351 1.07 -0.51 1.94
CA TYR A 351 0.28 -1.61 2.48
C TYR A 351 -0.84 -1.14 3.42
N ALA A 352 -0.51 -0.24 4.35
CA ALA A 352 -1.47 0.27 5.33
C ALA A 352 -2.65 0.99 4.67
N MET A 353 -2.37 1.84 3.67
CA MET A 353 -3.41 2.52 2.91
C MET A 353 -4.24 1.54 2.07
N SER A 354 -3.59 0.56 1.43
CA SER A 354 -4.25 -0.49 0.65
C SER A 354 -5.18 -1.34 1.53
N GLU A 355 -4.74 -1.72 2.73
CA GLU A 355 -5.57 -2.47 3.69
C GLU A 355 -6.85 -1.71 4.03
N MET A 356 -6.75 -0.40 4.35
CA MET A 356 -7.91 0.44 4.63
C MET A 356 -8.85 0.58 3.43
N MET A 357 -8.31 0.55 2.21
CA MET A 357 -9.09 0.71 0.98
C MET A 357 -9.90 -0.54 0.63
N TYR A 358 -9.32 -1.74 0.79
CA TYR A 358 -9.98 -3.01 0.47
C TYR A 358 -10.77 -3.61 1.63
N HIS A 359 -10.50 -3.15 2.86
CA HIS A 359 -11.20 -3.58 4.09
C HIS A 359 -11.77 -2.40 4.88
N PRO A 360 -12.55 -1.50 4.22
CA PRO A 360 -12.98 -0.23 4.82
C PRO A 360 -13.80 -0.40 6.10
N ASP A 361 -14.58 -1.46 6.23
CA ASP A 361 -15.39 -1.74 7.42
C ASP A 361 -14.55 -1.86 8.70
N GLY A 362 -13.34 -2.39 8.62
CA GLY A 362 -12.43 -2.53 9.75
C GLY A 362 -11.90 -1.20 10.31
N TYR A 363 -12.10 -0.12 9.57
CA TYR A 363 -11.53 1.21 9.88
C TYR A 363 -12.57 2.33 9.91
N HIS A 364 -13.86 2.02 9.93
CA HIS A 364 -14.98 2.98 9.85
C HIS A 364 -14.90 3.89 8.61
N VAL A 365 -14.34 3.40 7.51
CA VAL A 365 -14.22 4.13 6.24
C VAL A 365 -15.47 3.93 5.41
N TYR A 366 -15.95 5.01 4.80
CA TYR A 366 -17.09 4.97 3.89
C TYR A 366 -16.76 4.13 2.65
N LYS A 367 -17.55 3.07 2.44
CA LYS A 367 -17.30 2.06 1.42
C LYS A 367 -18.20 2.21 0.22
N LEU A 368 -17.65 1.86 -0.95
CA LEU A 368 -18.34 1.72 -2.22
C LEU A 368 -18.23 0.27 -2.69
N ASN A 369 -19.09 -0.17 -3.61
CA ASN A 369 -18.82 -1.41 -4.31
C ASN A 369 -17.54 -1.27 -5.14
N ASN A 370 -16.77 -2.35 -5.24
CA ASN A 370 -15.55 -2.32 -6.03
C ASN A 370 -15.88 -2.43 -7.53
N VAL A 371 -16.16 -1.28 -8.14
CA VAL A 371 -16.48 -1.16 -9.58
C VAL A 371 -15.24 -0.86 -10.44
N TYR A 372 -14.07 -0.80 -9.82
CA TYR A 372 -12.83 -0.38 -10.48
C TYR A 372 -11.98 -1.54 -11.00
N ASP A 373 -12.18 -2.76 -10.49
CA ASP A 373 -11.36 -3.91 -10.82
C ASP A 373 -11.73 -4.55 -12.15
N LEU A 374 -10.72 -5.10 -12.84
CA LEU A 374 -10.93 -5.96 -13.98
C LEU A 374 -11.70 -7.21 -13.54
N GLU A 375 -12.83 -7.49 -14.18
CA GLU A 375 -13.65 -8.69 -13.97
C GLU A 375 -14.17 -8.89 -12.53
N GLY A 376 -14.07 -7.88 -11.64
CA GLY A 376 -14.60 -7.96 -10.28
C GLY A 376 -13.83 -8.91 -9.34
N LYS A 377 -12.56 -9.18 -9.62
CA LYS A 377 -11.71 -10.11 -8.82
C LYS A 377 -11.11 -9.50 -7.56
N GLY A 378 -11.16 -8.19 -7.37
CA GLY A 378 -10.45 -7.47 -6.30
C GLY A 378 -11.21 -7.30 -4.98
N GLY A 379 -12.20 -8.16 -4.68
CA GLY A 379 -13.03 -8.04 -3.49
C GLY A 379 -14.30 -7.19 -3.70
N ARG A 380 -15.25 -7.28 -2.74
CA ARG A 380 -16.56 -6.65 -2.87
C ARG A 380 -16.55 -5.15 -2.64
N TRP A 381 -15.75 -4.68 -1.68
CA TRP A 381 -15.75 -3.30 -1.18
C TRP A 381 -14.46 -2.59 -1.51
N PHE A 382 -14.57 -1.29 -1.68
CA PHE A 382 -13.45 -0.39 -1.88
C PHE A 382 -13.77 0.97 -1.26
N SER A 383 -12.75 1.78 -0.96
CA SER A 383 -12.94 3.19 -0.60
C SER A 383 -13.12 4.05 -1.86
N TYR A 384 -12.51 5.22 -1.95
CA TYR A 384 -12.61 6.07 -3.13
C TYR A 384 -11.32 6.05 -3.96
N PHE A 385 -11.49 5.91 -5.28
CA PHE A 385 -10.40 5.92 -6.23
C PHE A 385 -10.61 7.00 -7.29
N PHE A 386 -9.58 7.82 -7.51
CA PHE A 386 -9.54 8.82 -8.58
C PHE A 386 -8.60 8.32 -9.70
N PRO A 387 -9.12 7.67 -10.76
CA PRO A 387 -8.32 7.00 -11.78
C PRO A 387 -7.59 7.95 -12.73
N GLY A 388 -6.61 7.41 -13.44
CA GLY A 388 -5.77 8.13 -14.38
C GLY A 388 -6.51 8.76 -15.56
N TYR A 389 -7.62 8.15 -15.98
CA TYR A 389 -8.43 8.63 -17.11
C TYR A 389 -9.40 9.75 -16.76
N MET A 390 -9.69 10.01 -15.47
CA MET A 390 -10.56 11.13 -15.12
C MET A 390 -9.82 12.47 -15.22
N ASN A 391 -10.46 13.42 -15.90
CA ASN A 391 -9.97 14.79 -16.09
C ASN A 391 -8.48 14.89 -16.52
N ARG A 392 -8.06 13.96 -17.37
CA ARG A 392 -6.75 14.07 -18.04
C ARG A 392 -6.75 15.34 -18.91
N ALA A 393 -5.63 16.04 -18.97
CA ALA A 393 -5.49 17.26 -19.74
C ALA A 393 -5.94 17.07 -21.22
N ASN A 394 -6.82 17.93 -21.70
CA ASN A 394 -7.47 17.87 -23.01
C ASN A 394 -8.39 16.66 -23.27
N CYS A 395 -8.78 15.94 -22.20
CA CYS A 395 -9.70 14.82 -22.25
C CYS A 395 -10.91 15.07 -21.34
N TYR A 396 -11.54 16.22 -21.41
CA TYR A 396 -12.80 16.56 -20.74
C TYR A 396 -13.48 17.73 -21.47
N ASP A 397 -14.80 17.81 -21.32
CA ASP A 397 -15.62 18.87 -21.91
C ASP A 397 -15.68 20.13 -21.01
N LYS A 398 -16.43 21.14 -21.45
CA LYS A 398 -16.63 22.40 -20.70
C LYS A 398 -17.42 22.24 -19.40
N ASN A 399 -18.18 21.17 -19.24
CA ASN A 399 -18.92 20.85 -18.03
C ASN A 399 -18.11 19.95 -17.07
N GLY A 400 -16.91 19.54 -17.48
CA GLY A 400 -16.01 18.72 -16.69
C GLY A 400 -16.18 17.22 -16.89
N ASN A 401 -17.05 16.76 -17.80
CA ASN A 401 -17.18 15.34 -18.10
C ASN A 401 -15.91 14.81 -18.76
N SER A 402 -15.36 13.76 -18.18
CA SER A 402 -14.15 13.10 -18.70
C SER A 402 -14.42 12.38 -20.02
N ASP A 403 -13.53 12.57 -20.99
CA ASP A 403 -13.44 11.77 -22.22
C ASP A 403 -12.57 10.54 -21.91
N VAL A 404 -13.23 9.48 -21.44
CA VAL A 404 -12.57 8.28 -20.91
C VAL A 404 -11.88 7.49 -22.02
N THR A 405 -12.48 7.37 -23.21
CA THR A 405 -11.91 6.62 -24.33
C THR A 405 -10.62 7.24 -24.82
N LYS A 406 -10.60 8.55 -25.02
CA LYS A 406 -9.40 9.29 -25.41
C LYS A 406 -8.32 9.24 -24.31
N ALA A 407 -8.71 9.47 -23.06
CA ALA A 407 -7.78 9.44 -21.94
C ALA A 407 -7.13 8.06 -21.74
N LEU A 408 -7.93 6.99 -21.83
CA LEU A 408 -7.44 5.61 -21.74
C LEU A 408 -6.43 5.30 -22.87
N TYR A 409 -6.79 5.64 -24.11
CA TYR A 409 -5.89 5.48 -25.23
C TYR A 409 -4.55 6.23 -25.05
N GLU A 410 -4.61 7.51 -24.63
CA GLU A 410 -3.39 8.30 -24.42
C GLU A 410 -2.51 7.74 -23.28
N ILE A 411 -3.10 7.20 -22.20
CA ILE A 411 -2.36 6.57 -21.12
C ILE A 411 -1.62 5.32 -21.61
N LEU A 412 -2.32 4.45 -22.33
CA LEU A 412 -1.74 3.21 -22.85
C LEU A 412 -0.65 3.45 -23.89
N LEU A 413 -0.86 4.43 -24.77
CA LEU A 413 0.14 4.82 -25.75
C LEU A 413 1.39 5.42 -25.07
N ASP A 414 1.22 6.28 -24.06
CA ASP A 414 2.32 6.86 -23.26
C ASP A 414 3.17 5.75 -22.59
N ARG A 415 2.51 4.76 -21.99
CA ARG A 415 3.15 3.58 -21.38
C ARG A 415 3.94 2.75 -22.40
N TYR A 416 3.33 2.48 -23.56
CA TYR A 416 3.96 1.74 -24.64
C TYR A 416 5.21 2.45 -25.19
N LEU A 417 5.09 3.77 -25.46
CA LEU A 417 6.21 4.57 -25.96
C LEU A 417 7.35 4.65 -24.93
N MET A 418 7.01 4.76 -23.65
CA MET A 418 7.99 4.73 -22.58
C MET A 418 8.70 3.37 -22.52
N LYS A 419 7.96 2.25 -22.59
CA LYS A 419 8.52 0.89 -22.64
C LYS A 419 9.47 0.70 -23.83
N LYS A 420 9.10 1.23 -24.99
CA LYS A 420 9.89 1.13 -26.23
C LYS A 420 11.16 1.97 -26.21
N ASN A 421 11.13 3.15 -25.58
CA ASN A 421 12.20 4.14 -25.68
C ASN A 421 13.06 4.24 -24.41
N SER A 422 12.68 3.59 -23.31
CA SER A 422 13.43 3.59 -22.07
C SER A 422 14.22 2.30 -21.90
N SER A 423 15.47 2.41 -21.45
CA SER A 423 16.28 1.28 -21.00
C SER A 423 15.90 0.84 -19.57
N ASP A 424 15.13 1.64 -18.85
CA ASP A 424 14.68 1.38 -17.47
C ASP A 424 13.25 0.83 -17.44
N ILE A 425 13.11 -0.48 -17.26
CA ILE A 425 11.80 -1.15 -17.09
C ILE A 425 11.03 -0.57 -15.89
N ASN A 426 11.74 -0.15 -14.83
CA ASN A 426 11.10 0.41 -13.64
C ASN A 426 10.42 1.77 -13.92
N ALA A 427 10.86 2.51 -14.95
CA ALA A 427 10.22 3.77 -15.32
C ALA A 427 8.77 3.57 -15.77
N VAL A 428 8.48 2.51 -16.53
CA VAL A 428 7.10 2.19 -16.98
C VAL A 428 6.23 1.78 -15.80
N VAL A 429 6.75 0.93 -14.92
CA VAL A 429 6.04 0.47 -13.72
C VAL A 429 5.72 1.65 -12.82
N LYS A 430 6.68 2.55 -12.58
CA LYS A 430 6.48 3.78 -11.80
C LYS A 430 5.40 4.68 -12.44
N ARG A 431 5.46 4.88 -13.76
CA ARG A 431 4.47 5.66 -14.49
C ARG A 431 3.07 5.09 -14.38
N THR A 432 2.96 3.74 -14.45
CA THR A 432 1.69 3.02 -14.29
C THR A 432 1.12 3.24 -12.89
N ALA A 433 1.94 3.15 -11.86
CA ALA A 433 1.51 3.37 -10.48
C ALA A 433 1.15 4.84 -10.18
N GLU A 434 1.82 5.81 -10.81
CA GLU A 434 1.49 7.25 -10.64
C GLU A 434 0.20 7.66 -11.36
N ILE A 435 -0.15 6.99 -12.47
CA ILE A 435 -1.36 7.26 -13.26
C ILE A 435 -2.11 5.94 -13.49
N PRO A 436 -2.67 5.36 -12.41
CA PRO A 436 -3.31 4.06 -12.49
C PRO A 436 -4.68 4.15 -13.19
N ILE A 437 -4.98 3.15 -14.01
CA ILE A 437 -6.31 2.94 -14.63
C ILE A 437 -7.22 2.22 -13.64
N VAL A 438 -6.68 1.25 -12.91
CA VAL A 438 -7.36 0.49 -11.86
C VAL A 438 -6.54 0.54 -10.56
N PRO A 439 -7.16 0.38 -9.38
CA PRO A 439 -6.46 0.49 -8.09
C PRO A 439 -5.26 -0.45 -7.96
N GLN A 440 -5.33 -1.65 -8.53
CA GLN A 440 -4.25 -2.64 -8.50
C GLN A 440 -2.96 -2.12 -9.14
N GLU A 441 -3.05 -1.26 -10.14
CA GLU A 441 -1.87 -0.67 -10.78
C GLU A 441 -1.10 0.28 -9.86
N ALA A 442 -1.78 0.93 -8.90
CA ALA A 442 -1.13 1.75 -7.90
C ALA A 442 -0.37 0.92 -6.85
N ILE A 443 -0.75 -0.34 -6.69
CA ILE A 443 -0.12 -1.31 -5.79
C ILE A 443 1.10 -1.95 -6.45
N ILE A 444 1.21 -1.89 -7.78
CA ILE A 444 2.38 -2.38 -8.52
C ILE A 444 3.59 -1.49 -8.23
N GLN A 445 4.64 -2.11 -7.72
CA GLN A 445 5.73 -1.39 -7.11
C GLN A 445 6.97 -1.32 -7.96
N THR A 446 7.65 -0.18 -7.80
CA THR A 446 8.83 0.16 -8.60
C THR A 446 10.13 0.17 -7.85
N LYS A 447 10.12 0.22 -6.53
CA LYS A 447 11.37 0.24 -5.76
C LYS A 447 11.18 -0.51 -4.45
N GLY A 448 12.04 -1.48 -4.22
CA GLY A 448 12.25 -2.13 -2.94
C GLY A 448 12.16 -3.64 -2.97
N ASN A 449 11.39 -4.27 -3.84
CA ASN A 449 11.41 -5.72 -3.88
C ASN A 449 12.55 -6.21 -4.78
N PHE A 450 13.46 -6.92 -4.15
CA PHE A 450 14.63 -7.48 -4.78
C PHE A 450 14.34 -8.75 -5.59
N PHE A 451 13.19 -9.38 -5.33
CA PHE A 451 12.80 -10.68 -5.86
C PHE A 451 11.93 -10.60 -7.13
N PRO A 452 11.78 -11.69 -7.89
CA PRO A 452 11.02 -11.74 -9.15
C PRO A 452 9.50 -11.75 -8.91
N VAL A 453 8.91 -10.61 -8.53
CA VAL A 453 7.51 -10.48 -8.09
C VAL A 453 6.49 -11.01 -9.11
N ALA A 454 6.74 -10.87 -10.40
CA ALA A 454 5.83 -11.36 -11.44
C ALA A 454 5.66 -12.89 -11.37
N LEU A 455 6.78 -13.63 -11.32
CA LEU A 455 6.77 -15.09 -11.17
C LEU A 455 6.20 -15.54 -9.83
N ILE A 456 6.52 -14.81 -8.75
CA ILE A 456 5.99 -15.10 -7.42
C ILE A 456 4.46 -14.97 -7.41
N ARG A 457 3.90 -13.93 -8.01
CA ARG A 457 2.44 -13.74 -8.11
C ARG A 457 1.78 -14.80 -8.99
N GLU A 458 2.41 -15.15 -10.08
CA GLU A 458 1.94 -16.25 -10.92
C GLU A 458 1.83 -17.55 -10.12
N ARG A 459 2.87 -17.87 -9.32
CA ARG A 459 2.86 -19.05 -8.46
C ARG A 459 1.80 -18.96 -7.34
N ILE A 460 1.62 -17.80 -6.71
CA ILE A 460 0.54 -17.57 -5.75
C ILE A 460 -0.81 -17.88 -6.38
N ASN A 461 -1.09 -17.35 -7.57
CA ASN A 461 -2.34 -17.58 -8.27
C ASN A 461 -2.57 -19.05 -8.59
N GLN A 462 -1.52 -19.79 -9.00
CA GLN A 462 -1.62 -21.24 -9.23
C GLN A 462 -2.01 -21.99 -7.96
N LEU A 463 -1.36 -21.68 -6.82
CA LEU A 463 -1.64 -22.34 -5.54
C LEU A 463 -3.04 -22.00 -4.99
N GLU A 464 -3.48 -20.76 -5.10
CA GLU A 464 -4.80 -20.32 -4.64
C GLU A 464 -5.94 -20.92 -5.48
N ASN A 465 -5.70 -21.18 -6.76
CA ASN A 465 -6.67 -21.81 -7.67
C ASN A 465 -6.63 -23.34 -7.65
N ASN A 466 -5.58 -23.94 -7.08
CA ASN A 466 -5.43 -25.41 -7.00
C ASN A 466 -5.16 -25.88 -5.56
N PRO A 467 -6.20 -25.99 -4.70
CA PRO A 467 -6.05 -26.47 -3.32
C PRO A 467 -5.46 -27.88 -3.20
N ASN A 468 -5.52 -28.68 -4.25
CA ASN A 468 -5.01 -30.05 -4.25
C ASN A 468 -3.48 -30.14 -4.11
N GLU A 469 -2.75 -29.07 -4.37
CA GLU A 469 -1.28 -29.01 -4.17
C GLU A 469 -0.85 -29.16 -2.70
N TYR A 470 -1.78 -29.07 -1.75
CA TYR A 470 -1.53 -29.26 -0.32
C TYR A 470 -1.97 -30.64 0.22
N ASN A 471 -2.55 -31.50 -0.60
CA ASN A 471 -3.14 -32.76 -0.12
C ASN A 471 -2.10 -33.77 0.41
N ASP A 472 -0.83 -33.64 0.04
CA ASP A 472 0.28 -34.45 0.48
C ASP A 472 1.21 -33.79 1.48
N VAL A 473 0.88 -32.56 1.95
CA VAL A 473 1.64 -31.84 2.97
C VAL A 473 1.22 -32.32 4.35
N ALA A 474 2.16 -32.89 5.10
CA ALA A 474 1.92 -33.30 6.48
C ALA A 474 2.12 -32.11 7.43
N SER A 475 1.13 -31.84 8.29
CA SER A 475 1.19 -30.77 9.30
C SER A 475 1.14 -31.36 10.70
N GLY A 476 2.07 -30.93 11.59
CA GLY A 476 2.15 -31.48 12.93
C GLY A 476 3.36 -30.99 13.73
N LYS A 477 3.92 -31.87 14.55
CA LYS A 477 5.12 -31.62 15.37
C LYS A 477 6.03 -32.85 15.44
N LEU A 478 7.29 -32.62 15.74
CA LEU A 478 8.24 -33.69 16.05
C LEU A 478 8.24 -34.01 17.55
N VAL A 479 8.37 -35.26 17.84
CA VAL A 479 8.43 -35.78 19.22
C VAL A 479 9.52 -36.81 19.33
N MET A 480 10.34 -36.72 20.38
CA MET A 480 11.33 -37.73 20.69
C MET A 480 10.67 -38.87 21.47
N SER A 481 10.84 -40.09 21.00
CA SER A 481 10.40 -41.31 21.70
C SER A 481 11.35 -41.67 22.83
N PRO A 482 10.93 -42.47 23.83
CA PRO A 482 11.80 -42.89 24.92
C PRO A 482 13.06 -43.66 24.49
N ASN A 483 13.06 -44.26 23.32
CA ASN A 483 14.21 -44.93 22.71
C ASN A 483 15.17 -43.98 21.96
N GLY A 484 14.91 -42.65 22.00
CA GLY A 484 15.75 -41.64 21.34
C GLY A 484 15.43 -41.39 19.86
N GLU A 485 14.42 -42.06 19.32
CA GLU A 485 14.01 -41.86 17.91
C GLU A 485 13.07 -40.68 17.80
N VAL A 486 13.30 -39.80 16.79
CA VAL A 486 12.42 -38.66 16.46
C VAL A 486 11.36 -39.10 15.47
N THR A 487 10.11 -38.87 15.85
CA THR A 487 8.95 -39.21 15.01
C THR A 487 8.05 -38.01 14.78
N PHE A 488 7.46 -37.94 13.58
CA PHE A 488 6.45 -36.93 13.25
C PHE A 488 5.08 -37.36 13.79
N LYS A 489 4.40 -36.42 14.47
CA LYS A 489 3.01 -36.62 14.94
C LYS A 489 2.12 -35.53 14.38
N PRO A 490 1.03 -35.85 13.69
CA PRO A 490 0.01 -34.89 13.32
C PRO A 490 -0.56 -34.20 14.57
N THR A 491 -0.88 -32.90 14.47
CA THR A 491 -1.53 -32.12 15.52
C THR A 491 -2.74 -31.38 14.95
N ASN A 492 -3.60 -30.90 15.86
CA ASN A 492 -4.73 -30.02 15.46
C ASN A 492 -4.28 -28.57 15.28
N ASP A 493 -3.03 -28.24 15.55
CA ASP A 493 -2.48 -26.91 15.32
C ASP A 493 -2.35 -26.70 13.81
N GLU A 494 -2.76 -25.52 13.32
CA GLU A 494 -2.65 -25.16 11.92
C GLU A 494 -1.29 -24.49 11.65
N ALA A 495 -0.72 -24.80 10.50
CA ALA A 495 0.45 -24.07 10.01
C ALA A 495 0.07 -22.63 9.66
N ILE A 496 0.96 -21.69 9.91
CA ILE A 496 0.73 -20.27 9.59
C ILE A 496 0.94 -20.07 8.08
N ARG A 497 -0.15 -20.14 7.31
CA ARG A 497 -0.17 -19.94 5.85
C ARG A 497 -0.55 -18.53 5.41
N GLN A 498 -0.65 -17.58 6.37
CA GLN A 498 -1.01 -16.19 6.11
C GLN A 498 0.18 -15.27 6.35
N PHE A 499 0.31 -14.26 5.48
CA PHE A 499 1.21 -13.15 5.67
C PHE A 499 0.49 -11.85 5.24
N PRO A 500 0.51 -10.79 6.07
CA PRO A 500 0.93 -10.79 7.49
C PRO A 500 -0.01 -11.63 8.38
N LEU A 501 0.46 -11.97 9.58
CA LEU A 501 -0.31 -12.77 10.54
C LEU A 501 -1.59 -12.03 10.94
N LYS A 502 -2.75 -12.66 10.75
CA LYS A 502 -4.06 -12.05 11.06
C LYS A 502 -4.65 -12.47 12.39
N ASN A 503 -4.17 -13.56 12.97
CA ASN A 503 -4.69 -14.16 14.20
C ASN A 503 -3.67 -14.05 15.33
N ASN A 504 -4.16 -13.99 16.59
CA ASN A 504 -3.31 -14.05 17.78
C ASN A 504 -2.68 -15.44 18.04
N ASN A 505 -3.01 -16.46 17.22
CA ASN A 505 -2.39 -17.78 17.33
C ASN A 505 -1.07 -17.79 16.54
N ALA A 506 0.03 -17.56 17.26
CA ALA A 506 1.37 -17.52 16.68
C ALA A 506 2.12 -18.84 16.78
N LYS A 507 1.55 -19.92 17.36
CA LYS A 507 2.31 -21.16 17.63
C LYS A 507 2.78 -21.87 16.38
N GLY A 508 1.94 -21.96 15.35
CA GLY A 508 2.23 -22.60 14.08
C GLY A 508 2.57 -24.09 14.18
N ALA A 509 2.19 -24.87 13.18
CA ALA A 509 2.60 -26.28 13.05
C ALA A 509 3.76 -26.42 12.05
N LEU A 510 4.58 -27.46 12.23
CA LEU A 510 5.59 -27.86 11.26
C LEU A 510 4.88 -28.42 10.02
N GLU A 511 5.24 -27.93 8.84
CA GLU A 511 4.83 -28.48 7.54
C GLU A 511 5.97 -29.31 6.94
N ILE A 512 5.67 -30.55 6.57
CA ILE A 512 6.59 -31.42 5.85
C ILE A 512 6.09 -31.58 4.42
N PHE A 513 6.83 -31.02 3.49
CA PHE A 513 6.58 -31.12 2.04
C PHE A 513 7.19 -32.38 1.45
N LYS A 514 8.30 -32.86 2.05
CA LYS A 514 9.02 -34.05 1.64
C LYS A 514 9.61 -34.75 2.86
N MET A 515 9.30 -36.03 3.05
CA MET A 515 9.94 -36.84 4.10
C MET A 515 11.43 -37.02 3.81
N PRO A 516 12.27 -37.17 4.87
CA PRO A 516 13.69 -37.42 4.66
C PRO A 516 13.91 -38.75 3.96
N GLU A 517 14.71 -38.73 2.91
CA GLU A 517 15.09 -39.94 2.18
C GLU A 517 16.16 -40.70 2.96
N LYS A 518 16.06 -42.04 2.87
CA LYS A 518 16.92 -42.97 3.63
C LYS A 518 17.67 -43.86 2.67
N ASP A 519 18.90 -44.19 3.07
CA ASP A 519 19.72 -45.16 2.39
C ASP A 519 19.18 -46.61 2.56
N SER A 520 19.84 -47.56 1.93
CA SER A 520 19.49 -49.00 2.04
C SER A 520 19.57 -49.54 3.47
N SER A 521 20.26 -48.88 4.37
CA SER A 521 20.35 -49.22 5.82
C SER A 521 19.23 -48.60 6.66
N GLY A 522 18.38 -47.76 6.05
CA GLY A 522 17.31 -47.03 6.75
C GLY A 522 17.75 -45.75 7.44
N ARG A 523 19.00 -45.29 7.18
CA ARG A 523 19.52 -44.01 7.71
C ARG A 523 19.28 -42.86 6.75
N VAL A 524 19.00 -41.67 7.27
CA VAL A 524 18.87 -40.46 6.48
C VAL A 524 20.23 -40.07 5.93
N PHE A 525 20.32 -39.75 4.63
CA PHE A 525 21.57 -39.36 4.00
C PHE A 525 22.24 -38.18 4.70
N SER A 526 23.56 -38.26 4.93
CA SER A 526 24.35 -37.13 5.43
C SER A 526 24.56 -36.08 4.33
N ASP A 527 24.77 -34.82 4.72
CA ASP A 527 25.08 -33.69 3.82
C ASP A 527 24.01 -33.42 2.71
N ARG A 528 22.85 -34.10 2.77
CA ARG A 528 21.76 -33.90 1.81
C ARG A 528 20.84 -32.74 2.21
N TYR A 529 20.58 -32.59 3.50
CA TYR A 529 19.68 -31.59 4.02
C TYR A 529 20.44 -30.53 4.83
N VAL A 530 20.01 -29.28 4.69
CA VAL A 530 20.53 -28.16 5.48
C VAL A 530 19.38 -27.38 6.09
N ILE A 531 19.61 -26.76 7.24
CA ILE A 531 18.62 -25.96 7.95
C ILE A 531 19.11 -24.54 8.09
N GLY A 532 18.24 -23.57 7.72
CA GLY A 532 18.39 -22.17 8.07
C GLY A 532 17.34 -21.75 9.09
N HIS A 533 17.75 -20.98 10.08
CA HIS A 533 16.87 -20.56 11.19
C HIS A 533 17.05 -19.08 11.53
N ASP A 534 15.93 -18.38 11.58
CA ASP A 534 15.80 -17.00 12.09
C ASP A 534 15.03 -17.04 13.42
N PRO A 535 15.70 -16.83 14.56
CA PRO A 535 15.05 -16.89 15.88
C PRO A 535 14.40 -15.56 16.28
N VAL A 536 13.23 -15.60 16.90
CA VAL A 536 12.68 -14.44 17.61
C VAL A 536 13.55 -14.12 18.83
N ASN A 537 13.74 -12.85 19.11
CA ASN A 537 14.72 -12.36 20.09
C ASN A 537 14.16 -12.19 21.53
N GLN A 538 12.87 -12.43 21.80
CA GLN A 538 12.26 -12.22 23.13
C GLN A 538 11.10 -13.18 23.40
N ASP A 539 10.93 -13.65 24.65
CA ASP A 539 9.79 -14.48 25.07
C ASP A 539 8.47 -13.70 25.05
N GLU A 540 8.50 -12.41 25.40
CA GLU A 540 7.37 -11.48 25.27
C GLU A 540 7.76 -10.36 24.30
N ALA A 541 7.34 -10.48 23.04
CA ALA A 541 7.49 -9.41 22.08
C ALA A 541 6.13 -8.74 21.84
N ASP A 542 6.06 -7.43 22.01
CA ASP A 542 4.94 -6.58 21.52
C ASP A 542 4.86 -6.57 19.99
N SER A 543 5.77 -7.28 19.31
CA SER A 543 5.86 -7.38 17.86
C SER A 543 5.22 -8.66 17.33
N LEU A 544 4.74 -8.62 16.07
CA LEU A 544 4.24 -9.79 15.34
C LEU A 544 5.38 -10.67 14.75
N SER A 545 6.62 -10.58 15.28
CA SER A 545 7.77 -11.37 14.83
C SER A 545 7.59 -12.84 15.17
N LEU A 546 7.94 -13.70 14.25
CA LEU A 546 7.90 -15.15 14.34
C LEU A 546 9.30 -15.74 14.17
N SER A 547 9.62 -16.81 14.89
CA SER A 547 10.75 -17.65 14.48
C SER A 547 10.40 -18.38 13.20
N SER A 548 11.35 -18.49 12.29
CA SER A 548 11.17 -19.24 11.05
C SER A 548 12.34 -20.18 10.80
N THR A 549 12.04 -21.35 10.24
CA THR A 549 12.99 -22.43 9.98
C THR A 549 12.67 -23.11 8.67
N PHE A 550 13.65 -23.25 7.80
CA PHE A 550 13.53 -23.99 6.53
C PHE A 550 14.51 -25.15 6.48
N VAL A 551 14.04 -26.29 6.00
CA VAL A 551 14.87 -27.43 5.61
C VAL A 551 14.92 -27.47 4.10
N LEU A 552 16.11 -27.46 3.53
CA LEU A 552 16.34 -27.56 2.08
C LEU A 552 16.95 -28.91 1.73
N ASP A 553 16.38 -29.60 0.76
CA ASP A 553 16.98 -30.77 0.12
C ASP A 553 17.94 -30.29 -0.99
N LEU A 554 19.23 -30.38 -0.78
CA LEU A 554 20.26 -29.93 -1.70
C LEU A 554 20.28 -30.69 -3.03
N TYR A 555 19.81 -31.95 -3.01
CA TYR A 555 19.77 -32.79 -4.21
C TYR A 555 18.65 -32.35 -5.17
N THR A 556 17.49 -32.05 -4.65
CA THR A 556 16.35 -31.64 -5.45
C THR A 556 16.15 -30.14 -5.52
N GLU A 557 16.98 -29.37 -4.81
CA GLU A 557 16.88 -27.89 -4.69
C GLU A 557 15.45 -27.44 -4.32
N SER A 558 14.83 -28.17 -3.36
CA SER A 558 13.45 -27.90 -2.93
C SER A 558 13.34 -27.82 -1.42
N ILE A 559 12.38 -27.01 -0.94
CA ILE A 559 12.04 -26.93 0.48
C ILE A 559 11.43 -28.26 0.90
N ALA A 560 12.07 -28.96 1.84
CA ALA A 560 11.60 -30.23 2.38
C ALA A 560 10.64 -30.03 3.57
N ALA A 561 10.89 -29.03 4.42
CA ALA A 561 10.02 -28.71 5.54
C ALA A 561 10.12 -27.23 5.92
N GLU A 562 9.09 -26.72 6.59
CA GLU A 562 9.05 -25.38 7.18
C GLU A 562 8.36 -25.42 8.54
N TRP A 563 8.94 -24.71 9.50
CA TRP A 563 8.23 -24.30 10.69
C TRP A 563 8.36 -22.80 10.86
N THR A 564 7.23 -22.12 10.97
CA THR A 564 7.17 -20.69 11.30
C THR A 564 6.15 -20.50 12.41
N GLY A 565 6.58 -19.88 13.49
CA GLY A 565 5.72 -19.68 14.64
C GLY A 565 6.46 -19.09 15.86
N ARG A 566 5.73 -18.93 16.94
CA ARG A 566 6.26 -18.50 18.24
C ARG A 566 5.56 -19.26 19.33
N PHE A 567 6.30 -20.07 20.09
CA PHE A 567 5.83 -20.69 21.30
C PHE A 567 5.88 -19.71 22.48
N ASP A 568 5.17 -20.02 23.54
CA ASP A 568 5.17 -19.24 24.79
C ASP A 568 6.57 -19.19 25.43
N LEU A 569 7.36 -20.26 25.26
CA LEU A 569 8.76 -20.34 25.67
C LEU A 569 9.64 -20.57 24.43
N GLN A 570 10.69 -19.80 24.28
CA GLN A 570 11.65 -19.97 23.17
C GLN A 570 12.39 -21.30 23.22
N SER A 571 12.59 -21.86 24.41
CA SER A 571 13.15 -23.21 24.58
C SER A 571 12.38 -24.29 23.79
N ASP A 572 11.06 -24.14 23.65
CA ASP A 572 10.23 -25.07 22.90
C ASP A 572 10.47 -24.94 21.39
N SER A 573 10.71 -23.70 20.91
CA SER A 573 11.11 -23.46 19.53
C SER A 573 12.47 -24.10 19.22
N PHE A 574 13.45 -23.93 20.09
CA PHE A 574 14.79 -24.51 19.94
C PHE A 574 14.76 -26.04 20.05
N GLU A 575 13.85 -26.60 20.88
CA GLU A 575 13.67 -28.06 20.90
C GLU A 575 13.09 -28.58 19.58
N GLN A 576 12.10 -27.93 18.99
CA GLN A 576 11.60 -28.32 17.67
C GLN A 576 12.68 -28.21 16.60
N LEU A 577 13.51 -27.16 16.65
CA LEU A 577 14.67 -27.00 15.75
C LEU A 577 15.69 -28.15 15.92
N ARG A 578 15.99 -28.54 17.16
CA ARG A 578 16.89 -29.67 17.46
C ARG A 578 16.31 -30.99 16.94
N LEU A 579 15.03 -31.24 17.18
CA LEU A 579 14.34 -32.44 16.68
C LEU A 579 14.31 -32.48 15.14
N LEU A 580 14.15 -31.32 14.51
CA LEU A 580 14.14 -31.19 13.05
C LEU A 580 15.52 -31.53 12.46
N ALA A 581 16.58 -31.08 13.10
CA ALA A 581 17.95 -31.43 12.70
C ALA A 581 18.22 -32.94 12.82
N ILE A 582 17.76 -33.57 13.88
CA ILE A 582 17.88 -35.02 14.03
C ILE A 582 17.04 -35.75 12.96
N PHE A 583 15.80 -35.31 12.73
CA PHE A 583 14.88 -35.96 11.81
C PHE A 583 15.36 -35.94 10.35
N TYR A 584 16.03 -34.87 9.93
CA TYR A 584 16.58 -34.72 8.58
C TYR A 584 18.09 -35.02 8.50
N ASN A 585 18.73 -35.34 9.64
CA ASN A 585 20.20 -35.47 9.72
C ASN A 585 20.91 -34.26 9.11
N ALA A 586 20.51 -33.06 9.54
CA ALA A 586 20.88 -31.78 8.93
C ALA A 586 21.64 -30.88 9.89
N GLU A 587 22.59 -30.13 9.35
CA GLU A 587 23.32 -29.08 10.07
C GLU A 587 22.51 -27.77 10.06
N ILE A 588 22.53 -27.00 11.18
CA ILE A 588 21.76 -25.79 11.36
C ILE A 588 22.67 -24.57 11.24
N LEU A 589 22.41 -23.69 10.28
CA LEU A 589 22.90 -22.32 10.31
C LEU A 589 21.79 -21.40 10.85
N TYR A 590 22.12 -20.51 11.75
CA TYR A 590 21.13 -19.65 12.39
C TYR A 590 21.64 -18.21 12.55
N GLU A 591 20.72 -17.26 12.67
CA GLU A 591 21.04 -15.87 13.00
C GLU A 591 21.47 -15.77 14.46
N SER A 592 22.72 -15.43 14.71
CA SER A 592 23.39 -15.51 16.03
C SER A 592 23.37 -14.21 16.83
N ASN A 593 22.61 -13.20 16.41
CA ASN A 593 22.49 -11.92 17.13
C ASN A 593 21.96 -12.12 18.56
N ASN A 594 21.19 -13.18 18.79
CA ASN A 594 20.78 -13.63 20.10
C ASN A 594 21.52 -14.91 20.49
N LYS A 595 22.11 -14.93 21.70
CA LYS A 595 22.84 -16.07 22.22
C LYS A 595 21.96 -17.19 22.79
N MET A 596 20.61 -17.01 22.84
CA MET A 596 19.70 -17.98 23.46
C MET A 596 19.71 -19.32 22.72
N CYS A 597 19.72 -19.30 21.38
CA CYS A 597 19.81 -20.54 20.59
C CYS A 597 21.09 -21.31 20.93
N TYR A 598 22.26 -20.67 20.88
CA TYR A 598 23.53 -21.31 21.25
C TYR A 598 23.51 -21.84 22.69
N SER A 599 22.99 -21.05 23.62
CA SER A 599 22.91 -21.46 25.05
C SER A 599 22.04 -22.69 25.22
N TYR A 600 20.90 -22.79 24.53
CA TYR A 600 20.05 -23.97 24.58
C TYR A 600 20.78 -25.20 24.05
N PHE A 601 21.38 -25.13 22.85
CA PHE A 601 22.13 -26.26 22.28
C PHE A 601 23.35 -26.66 23.13
N SER A 602 23.98 -25.71 23.82
CA SER A 602 25.07 -25.97 24.76
C SER A 602 24.56 -26.71 26.01
N GLN A 603 23.44 -26.32 26.58
CA GLN A 603 22.84 -27.02 27.72
C GLN A 603 22.42 -28.46 27.37
N MET A 604 21.96 -28.66 26.12
CA MET A 604 21.59 -29.99 25.60
C MET A 604 22.79 -30.82 25.12
N ASN A 605 24.04 -30.31 25.24
CA ASN A 605 25.26 -30.92 24.74
C ASN A 605 25.22 -31.28 23.24
N CYS A 606 24.58 -30.45 22.43
CA CYS A 606 24.38 -30.69 21.00
C CYS A 606 24.80 -29.52 20.08
N THR A 607 25.78 -28.72 20.54
CA THR A 607 26.34 -27.60 19.74
C THR A 607 26.96 -28.05 18.42
N TYR A 608 27.28 -29.33 18.27
CA TYR A 608 27.78 -29.94 17.03
C TYR A 608 26.75 -29.90 15.89
N MET A 609 25.45 -29.78 16.19
CA MET A 609 24.39 -29.62 15.20
C MET A 609 24.36 -28.21 14.59
N LEU A 610 25.01 -27.24 15.26
CA LEU A 610 25.08 -25.87 14.78
C LEU A 610 26.28 -25.69 13.82
N ALA A 611 26.05 -25.13 12.65
CA ALA A 611 27.06 -24.83 11.68
C ALA A 611 27.99 -23.71 12.14
N ASP A 612 29.25 -23.81 11.78
CA ASP A 612 30.21 -22.72 11.89
C ASP A 612 29.90 -21.63 10.86
N THR A 613 30.29 -20.40 11.17
CA THR A 613 30.21 -19.31 10.20
C THR A 613 30.98 -19.72 8.93
N PRO A 614 30.38 -19.80 7.74
CA PRO A 614 31.04 -20.24 6.52
C PRO A 614 32.30 -19.43 6.20
N GLU A 615 33.38 -20.12 5.83
CA GLU A 615 34.70 -19.53 5.62
C GLU A 615 34.68 -18.54 4.46
N TYR A 616 33.97 -18.83 3.37
CA TYR A 616 33.86 -17.96 2.21
C TYR A 616 33.31 -16.55 2.54
N LEU A 617 32.47 -16.42 3.60
CA LEU A 617 31.97 -15.11 4.06
C LEU A 617 33.07 -14.25 4.67
N ARG A 618 34.06 -14.89 5.29
CA ARG A 618 35.25 -14.22 5.85
C ARG A 618 36.26 -13.86 4.77
N GLU A 619 36.43 -14.72 3.77
CA GLU A 619 37.30 -14.48 2.62
C GLU A 619 36.83 -13.33 1.75
N ARG A 620 35.49 -13.13 1.66
CA ARG A 620 34.86 -12.04 0.89
C ARG A 620 34.60 -10.78 1.72
N ASP A 621 35.12 -10.68 2.95
CA ASP A 621 34.91 -9.57 3.89
C ASP A 621 33.44 -9.24 4.18
N ILE A 622 32.52 -10.20 3.96
CA ILE A 622 31.08 -10.06 4.26
C ILE A 622 30.86 -10.08 5.77
N VAL A 623 31.63 -10.89 6.49
CA VAL A 623 31.64 -10.98 7.95
C VAL A 623 33.03 -10.64 8.48
N LYS A 624 33.11 -9.78 9.51
CA LYS A 624 34.40 -9.39 10.11
C LYS A 624 35.13 -10.62 10.68
N LYS A 625 36.45 -10.68 10.47
CA LYS A 625 37.32 -11.67 11.13
C LYS A 625 37.21 -11.51 12.63
N GLN A 626 36.69 -12.54 13.31
CA GLN A 626 36.57 -12.55 14.78
C GLN A 626 37.96 -12.72 15.41
N GLY A 627 38.20 -11.98 16.50
CA GLY A 627 39.44 -12.14 17.30
C GLY A 627 39.49 -13.51 17.97
N TYR A 628 40.73 -13.96 18.32
CA TYR A 628 41.00 -15.22 19.01
C TYR A 628 40.05 -15.42 20.22
N GLY A 629 39.27 -16.51 20.22
CA GLY A 629 38.53 -16.98 21.39
C GLY A 629 37.01 -17.01 21.26
N ASN A 630 36.39 -16.59 20.18
CA ASN A 630 34.93 -16.72 19.98
C ASN A 630 34.62 -17.92 19.08
N THR A 631 33.85 -18.86 19.58
CA THR A 631 33.22 -19.94 18.82
C THR A 631 32.30 -19.35 17.78
N ALA A 632 32.70 -19.51 16.51
CA ALA A 632 32.08 -18.87 15.36
C ALA A 632 30.85 -19.65 14.86
N LYS A 633 29.90 -19.98 15.76
CA LYS A 633 28.64 -20.65 15.38
C LYS A 633 27.59 -19.64 14.90
N GLY A 634 26.94 -19.95 13.76
CA GLY A 634 25.92 -19.10 13.16
C GLY A 634 26.47 -17.89 12.40
N VAL A 635 25.59 -16.98 12.04
CA VAL A 635 25.91 -15.73 11.33
C VAL A 635 25.24 -14.53 12.02
N SER A 636 25.91 -13.37 12.05
CA SER A 636 25.31 -12.17 12.66
C SER A 636 24.66 -11.32 11.58
N ALA A 637 23.38 -10.99 11.71
CA ALA A 637 22.66 -10.10 10.81
C ALA A 637 23.34 -8.72 10.76
N THR A 638 23.81 -8.38 9.58
CA THR A 638 24.35 -7.07 9.23
C THR A 638 23.78 -6.65 7.87
N ALA A 639 23.74 -5.36 7.59
CA ALA A 639 23.24 -4.88 6.30
C ALA A 639 23.97 -5.52 5.09
N ILE A 640 25.27 -5.83 5.24
CA ILE A 640 26.07 -6.48 4.19
C ILE A 640 25.67 -7.95 4.05
N LEU A 641 25.51 -8.67 5.16
CA LEU A 641 25.10 -10.06 5.14
C LEU A 641 23.67 -10.20 4.59
N ASN A 642 22.73 -9.38 5.06
CA ASN A 642 21.35 -9.40 4.60
C ASN A 642 21.24 -9.16 3.08
N LYS A 643 22.08 -8.25 2.55
CA LYS A 643 22.14 -8.03 1.10
C LYS A 643 22.68 -9.27 0.36
N HIS A 644 23.67 -9.93 0.92
CA HIS A 644 24.22 -11.17 0.35
C HIS A 644 23.21 -12.32 0.39
N GLU A 645 22.45 -12.45 1.48
CA GLU A 645 21.32 -13.38 1.59
C GLU A 645 20.29 -13.14 0.50
N ASP A 646 19.91 -11.87 0.29
CA ASP A 646 18.95 -11.49 -0.74
C ASP A 646 19.44 -11.86 -2.15
N GLU A 647 20.73 -11.65 -2.44
CA GLU A 647 21.37 -12.02 -3.71
C GLU A 647 21.33 -13.54 -3.94
N LEU A 648 21.76 -14.33 -2.96
CA LEU A 648 21.72 -15.79 -3.04
C LEU A 648 20.30 -16.34 -3.18
N LEU A 649 19.34 -15.77 -2.42
CA LEU A 649 17.96 -16.18 -2.48
C LEU A 649 17.33 -15.87 -3.85
N LYS A 650 17.61 -14.70 -4.41
CA LYS A 650 17.15 -14.33 -5.76
C LYS A 650 17.67 -15.29 -6.82
N ASP A 651 18.98 -15.60 -6.76
CA ASP A 651 19.61 -16.52 -7.71
C ASP A 651 18.98 -17.91 -7.62
N TRP A 652 18.70 -18.41 -6.41
CA TRP A 652 18.02 -19.68 -6.18
C TRP A 652 16.57 -19.67 -6.67
N LEU A 653 15.81 -18.58 -6.48
CA LEU A 653 14.44 -18.44 -7.00
C LEU A 653 14.37 -18.48 -8.52
N LEU A 654 15.39 -17.94 -9.20
CA LEU A 654 15.48 -17.89 -10.67
C LEU A 654 16.18 -19.09 -11.29
N MET A 655 16.78 -19.96 -10.48
CA MET A 655 17.51 -21.13 -10.96
C MET A 655 16.61 -22.02 -11.83
N PRO A 656 17.06 -22.42 -13.04
CA PRO A 656 16.29 -23.33 -13.89
C PRO A 656 16.20 -24.71 -13.25
N LYS A 657 15.01 -25.29 -13.25
CA LYS A 657 14.72 -26.63 -12.73
C LYS A 657 13.93 -27.41 -13.76
N THR A 658 14.42 -28.59 -14.11
CA THR A 658 13.72 -29.50 -14.99
C THR A 658 12.72 -30.32 -14.19
N ILE A 659 11.47 -30.28 -14.59
CA ILE A 659 10.39 -31.11 -14.06
C ILE A 659 9.90 -32.06 -15.14
N ILE A 660 9.49 -33.27 -14.75
CA ILE A 660 8.92 -34.28 -15.66
C ILE A 660 7.40 -34.29 -15.44
N GLU A 661 6.67 -33.82 -16.43
CA GLU A 661 5.22 -33.81 -16.41
C GLU A 661 4.68 -34.99 -17.24
N LYS A 662 3.68 -35.73 -16.68
CA LYS A 662 2.96 -36.75 -17.44
C LYS A 662 1.79 -36.08 -18.15
N THR A 663 1.80 -36.11 -19.48
CA THR A 663 0.67 -35.64 -20.28
C THR A 663 -0.50 -36.65 -20.21
N ASN A 664 -1.72 -36.19 -20.59
CA ASN A 664 -2.93 -37.02 -20.65
C ASN A 664 -2.76 -38.30 -21.50
N GLU A 665 -1.72 -38.35 -22.33
CA GLU A 665 -1.36 -39.54 -23.14
C GLU A 665 -0.29 -40.43 -22.48
N ASN A 666 0.00 -40.26 -21.18
CA ASN A 666 1.08 -40.94 -20.44
C ASN A 666 2.49 -40.74 -21.03
N LYS A 667 2.71 -39.68 -21.80
CA LYS A 667 4.06 -39.31 -22.25
C LYS A 667 4.70 -38.41 -21.22
N GLU A 668 5.93 -38.72 -20.85
CA GLU A 668 6.75 -37.86 -20.02
C GLU A 668 7.31 -36.74 -20.87
N VAL A 669 7.06 -35.48 -20.45
CA VAL A 669 7.58 -34.28 -21.09
C VAL A 669 8.45 -33.57 -20.07
N GLU A 670 9.70 -33.30 -20.41
CA GLU A 670 10.61 -32.49 -19.62
C GLU A 670 10.33 -31.03 -19.89
N THR A 671 10.01 -30.27 -18.82
CA THR A 671 9.78 -28.83 -18.87
C THR A 671 10.75 -28.14 -17.91
N THR A 672 11.44 -27.10 -18.38
CA THR A 672 12.33 -26.30 -17.53
C THR A 672 11.58 -25.06 -17.03
N ILE A 673 11.49 -24.91 -15.73
CA ILE A 673 10.82 -23.78 -15.06
C ILE A 673 11.75 -23.12 -14.03
N PRO A 674 11.57 -21.84 -13.69
CA PRO A 674 12.28 -21.22 -12.57
C PRO A 674 11.91 -21.91 -11.24
N ASN A 675 12.88 -22.05 -10.33
CA ASN A 675 12.69 -22.77 -9.07
C ASN A 675 11.56 -22.17 -8.21
N VAL A 676 11.31 -20.87 -8.27
CA VAL A 676 10.18 -20.20 -7.62
C VAL A 676 8.83 -20.84 -7.93
N MET A 677 8.66 -21.41 -9.13
CA MET A 677 7.43 -22.09 -9.55
C MET A 677 7.22 -23.45 -8.86
N THR A 678 8.24 -23.96 -8.16
CA THR A 678 8.14 -25.22 -7.39
C THR A 678 7.83 -24.98 -5.90
N ILE A 679 7.87 -23.73 -5.43
CA ILE A 679 7.56 -23.40 -4.04
C ILE A 679 6.08 -23.64 -3.77
N ARG A 680 5.79 -24.34 -2.68
CA ARG A 680 4.43 -24.71 -2.25
C ARG A 680 3.95 -23.85 -1.08
N ASN A 681 4.85 -23.13 -0.40
CA ASN A 681 4.51 -22.31 0.74
C ASN A 681 3.92 -20.95 0.33
N LEU A 682 2.60 -20.82 0.52
CA LEU A 682 1.87 -19.61 0.15
C LEU A 682 2.25 -18.38 0.99
N ALA A 683 2.50 -18.58 2.30
CA ALA A 683 2.91 -17.47 3.18
C ALA A 683 4.29 -16.93 2.82
N LEU A 684 5.25 -17.81 2.52
CA LEU A 684 6.57 -17.42 2.03
C LEU A 684 6.47 -16.63 0.72
N LEU A 685 5.68 -17.12 -0.24
CA LEU A 685 5.49 -16.42 -1.51
C LEU A 685 4.86 -15.02 -1.32
N LYS A 686 3.87 -14.90 -0.42
CA LYS A 686 3.27 -13.60 -0.08
C LYS A 686 4.26 -12.67 0.62
N GLU A 687 5.12 -13.20 1.46
CA GLU A 687 6.20 -12.48 2.13
C GLU A 687 7.26 -12.01 1.12
N LEU A 688 7.74 -12.89 0.24
CA LEU A 688 8.64 -12.57 -0.87
C LEU A 688 8.05 -11.51 -1.82
N ALA A 689 6.75 -11.60 -2.12
CA ALA A 689 6.07 -10.62 -2.98
C ALA A 689 6.00 -9.21 -2.35
N GLN A 690 6.05 -9.12 -1.03
CA GLN A 690 5.96 -7.88 -0.27
C GLN A 690 7.32 -7.45 0.32
N TYR A 691 8.37 -8.22 0.09
CA TYR A 691 9.68 -8.01 0.70
C TYR A 691 10.27 -6.63 0.42
N ASN A 692 10.72 -5.98 1.50
CA ASN A 692 11.45 -4.72 1.44
C ASN A 692 12.64 -4.76 2.41
N PRO A 693 13.89 -4.64 1.93
CA PRO A 693 15.08 -4.75 2.77
C PRO A 693 15.23 -3.65 3.84
N GLN A 694 14.48 -2.56 3.74
CA GLN A 694 14.59 -1.41 4.65
C GLN A 694 13.51 -1.38 5.73
N PHE A 695 12.34 -1.99 5.49
CA PHE A 695 11.18 -1.88 6.37
C PHE A 695 10.35 -3.15 6.31
N GLY A 696 9.85 -3.58 7.46
CA GLY A 696 8.95 -4.72 7.58
C GLY A 696 9.59 -5.88 8.32
N ASN A 697 8.75 -6.84 8.67
CA ASN A 697 9.13 -8.07 9.34
C ASN A 697 8.95 -9.22 8.35
N TYR A 698 10.04 -9.83 7.93
CA TYR A 698 10.10 -10.84 6.87
C TYR A 698 10.85 -12.07 7.37
N ASP A 699 10.33 -12.69 8.43
CA ASP A 699 10.99 -13.78 9.16
C ASP A 699 11.28 -14.99 8.26
N ARG A 700 10.35 -15.34 7.35
CA ARG A 700 10.57 -16.43 6.37
C ARG A 700 11.63 -16.10 5.35
N CYS A 701 11.63 -14.88 4.83
CA CYS A 701 12.64 -14.43 3.89
C CYS A 701 14.03 -14.45 4.53
N ARG A 702 14.16 -14.05 5.79
CA ARG A 702 15.42 -14.10 6.54
C ARG A 702 15.87 -15.53 6.78
N ALA A 703 15.02 -16.39 7.30
CA ALA A 703 15.33 -17.80 7.54
C ALA A 703 15.75 -18.52 6.24
N LEU A 704 15.05 -18.27 5.13
CA LEU A 704 15.40 -18.85 3.84
C LEU A 704 16.70 -18.23 3.29
N GLY A 705 16.98 -16.95 3.52
CA GLY A 705 18.26 -16.29 3.22
C GLY A 705 19.43 -16.96 3.94
N VAL A 706 19.28 -17.21 5.24
CA VAL A 706 20.25 -17.98 6.04
C VAL A 706 20.43 -19.41 5.47
N THR A 707 19.32 -20.03 5.03
CA THR A 707 19.40 -21.35 4.36
C THR A 707 20.21 -21.29 3.07
N MET A 708 20.11 -20.21 2.30
CA MET A 708 20.90 -20.02 1.09
C MET A 708 22.40 -19.84 1.38
N ILE A 709 22.76 -19.26 2.51
CA ILE A 709 24.18 -19.16 2.94
C ILE A 709 24.78 -20.53 3.18
N ILE A 710 24.11 -21.40 3.98
CA ILE A 710 24.63 -22.74 4.24
C ILE A 710 24.60 -23.60 2.97
N ARG A 711 23.57 -23.48 2.11
CA ARG A 711 23.52 -24.10 0.79
C ARG A 711 24.76 -23.71 -0.04
N ASN A 712 25.05 -22.42 -0.13
CA ASN A 712 26.20 -21.93 -0.91
C ASN A 712 27.53 -22.44 -0.36
N SER A 713 27.66 -22.58 0.96
CA SER A 713 28.84 -23.19 1.60
C SER A 713 29.03 -24.65 1.16
N MET A 714 27.95 -25.42 1.05
CA MET A 714 27.98 -26.81 0.59
C MET A 714 28.32 -26.91 -0.90
N VAL A 715 27.76 -26.04 -1.74
CA VAL A 715 28.10 -25.95 -3.17
C VAL A 715 29.59 -25.63 -3.37
N VAL A 716 30.15 -24.71 -2.59
CA VAL A 716 31.61 -24.41 -2.64
C VAL A 716 32.44 -25.60 -2.18
N LYS A 717 32.00 -26.29 -1.12
CA LYS A 717 32.71 -27.48 -0.57
C LYS A 717 32.78 -28.62 -1.59
N TYR A 718 31.74 -28.82 -2.39
CA TYR A 718 31.64 -29.93 -3.36
C TYR A 718 31.93 -29.52 -4.83
N GLY A 719 32.49 -28.33 -5.05
CA GLY A 719 32.95 -27.91 -6.39
C GLY A 719 31.87 -27.58 -7.41
N GLY A 720 30.66 -27.22 -6.93
CA GLY A 720 29.54 -26.80 -7.78
C GLY A 720 28.62 -27.92 -8.27
N ASP A 721 28.93 -29.16 -8.01
CA ASP A 721 28.13 -30.31 -8.45
C ASP A 721 27.83 -31.25 -7.28
N VAL A 722 26.74 -30.91 -6.57
CA VAL A 722 26.24 -31.72 -5.44
C VAL A 722 25.67 -33.05 -5.94
N GLN A 723 25.24 -33.14 -7.21
CA GLN A 723 24.75 -34.37 -7.80
C GLN A 723 25.88 -35.36 -8.10
N SER A 724 27.00 -34.87 -8.64
CA SER A 724 28.17 -35.70 -8.88
C SER A 724 28.83 -36.18 -7.58
N ALA A 725 28.74 -35.41 -6.50
CA ALA A 725 29.23 -35.84 -5.19
C ALA A 725 28.43 -37.02 -4.61
N GLN A 726 27.14 -37.16 -4.94
CA GLN A 726 26.28 -38.28 -4.49
C GLN A 726 26.41 -39.53 -5.37
N GLU A 727 26.57 -39.39 -6.68
CA GLU A 727 26.88 -40.53 -7.58
C GLU A 727 28.22 -41.19 -7.21
N ASN A 728 29.17 -40.38 -6.72
CA ASN A 728 30.45 -40.90 -6.20
C ASN A 728 30.37 -41.40 -4.75
N SER A 729 29.25 -41.10 -3.99
CA SER A 729 29.10 -41.56 -2.61
C SER A 729 28.55 -42.98 -2.52
N ASP A 730 28.08 -43.58 -3.60
CA ASP A 730 27.79 -45.01 -3.66
C ASP A 730 29.04 -45.88 -3.57
N GLU A 731 30.25 -45.29 -3.85
CA GLU A 731 31.56 -45.92 -3.62
C GLU A 731 32.22 -45.58 -2.26
N TYR A 732 31.77 -44.46 -1.59
CA TYR A 732 32.28 -44.05 -0.28
C TYR A 732 31.11 -43.98 0.70
N THR A 733 30.79 -45.05 1.40
CA THR A 733 29.94 -45.06 2.58
C THR A 733 30.56 -44.16 3.67
N PHE A 734 30.19 -42.88 3.70
CA PHE A 734 30.41 -42.08 4.91
C PHE A 734 29.50 -42.62 6.01
N SER A 735 30.10 -43.33 6.95
CA SER A 735 29.35 -43.83 8.11
C SER A 735 29.02 -42.66 9.04
N ASN A 736 27.91 -42.75 9.79
CA ASN A 736 27.61 -41.87 10.90
C ASN A 736 28.80 -41.73 11.87
N ASP A 737 29.67 -42.74 11.96
CA ASP A 737 30.91 -42.72 12.71
C ASP A 737 31.87 -41.60 12.29
N ASP A 738 31.93 -41.22 11.03
CA ASP A 738 32.83 -40.14 10.56
C ASP A 738 32.30 -38.76 10.96
N PHE A 739 30.99 -38.53 10.99
CA PHE A 739 30.39 -37.31 11.51
C PHE A 739 30.64 -37.18 13.02
N PHE A 740 30.45 -38.29 13.77
CA PHE A 740 30.67 -38.32 15.22
C PHE A 740 32.17 -38.29 15.56
N LYS A 741 33.03 -38.93 14.79
CA LYS A 741 34.51 -38.88 14.98
C LYS A 741 35.08 -37.49 14.69
N ARG A 742 34.64 -36.83 13.61
CA ARG A 742 35.05 -35.43 13.29
C ARG A 742 34.70 -34.44 14.36
N ASN A 743 33.66 -34.68 15.12
CA ASN A 743 33.18 -33.81 16.18
C ASN A 743 33.55 -34.29 17.59
N GLY A 744 34.47 -35.26 17.73
CA GLY A 744 35.05 -35.72 19.00
C GLY A 744 34.06 -36.45 19.94
N LEU A 745 33.01 -37.06 19.37
CA LEU A 745 31.94 -37.72 20.12
C LEU A 745 32.14 -39.23 20.23
N ILE A 746 33.05 -39.82 19.44
CA ILE A 746 33.50 -41.21 19.54
C ILE A 746 35.02 -41.23 19.35
N THR A 747 35.80 -41.84 20.29
CA THR A 747 37.25 -42.04 20.18
C THR A 747 37.59 -43.19 19.27
#